data_147eebd7e9c975f4ae4d4f2d6c4f14df
#
_entry.id   147eebd7e9c975f4ae4d4f2d6c4f14df
#
_cell.length_a   1.000
_cell.length_b   1.000
_cell.length_c   1.000
_cell.angle_alpha   90.00
_cell.angle_beta   90.00
_cell.angle_gamma   90.00
#
_symmetry.space_group_name_H-M   'P 1'
#
loop_
_entity.id
_entity.type
_entity.pdbx_description
1 polymer ?
#
loop_
_entity_poly.entity_id
_entity_poly.type
_entity_poly.pdbx_seq_one_letter_code
_entity_poly.pdbx_strand_id
1 'polypeptide(L)'
;MSDNVLLHLGEEPRFDQIKTEDIKPALQTAIAEAREQIAAIKAQTHTDWANTVEKLTDITERVGRIWSVVSHLNSVVDTPELRAVYNELMPEITIFFTEIGQDIELYNRFKIIKNSAEFDTLSPAQQTKLNHDLRDFVLSGAELPPEQQAELAQLQTEGAQLGAKFAQNIQDATDAFGIYFDDAAPLAGIPEDSIAMFAAAAQSEGKTGYKIGLQIPHYLAVIQYADNRELREQIYRAYVTRASELADEGKFDNTANVEQTLANALKTAKLLGFKNYAELSLATKMADTPEQVLNFLHDLARRAKPFAEKDFAEIKAFARESLNIEDPQSWDLSYAAEKLRQAKYAFSETEVKKYFPISKVLAGLFAQIKKLYGIELAEKTVPVWHKDVRYFELKQDGQTIGGVYMDLYAREGKRGGAWMDGYKSRRRFADGTLQLPTAYLVCNFTPPVGDKEARLSHDEIITLFHETGHGLHHLLTQVDEVGVSGINGVEWDAVELPSQFMENFVWEYDVLAQMSSHEETGAVLPKELFDKMHAAKNFQRGMFLVRQMEFALFDMEIYHQEDEGRLKEWPQILDKVRQEVAVTQPPAYNRFALSFSHIFAGGYAAGYYSYAWAEVLSADAYAAFEESDDVAETGRRFWKEVLAVGGSRSAAESFKAFRGREPSLDALLRHSGFDNAA
;
A
#
# COMPACT_ATOMS: atom_id res chain seq x y z
N MET A 1 -26.95 18.64 -18.42
CA MET A 1 -25.74 18.63 -17.56
C MET A 1 -26.05 18.50 -16.07
N SER A 2 -27.33 18.64 -15.63
CA SER A 2 -27.69 18.63 -14.21
C SER A 2 -27.74 17.24 -13.53
N ASP A 3 -27.64 16.15 -14.26
CA ASP A 3 -27.85 14.80 -13.74
C ASP A 3 -26.56 13.94 -13.65
N ASN A 4 -25.38 14.54 -13.88
CA ASN A 4 -24.13 13.79 -13.78
C ASN A 4 -23.79 13.53 -12.32
N VAL A 5 -23.84 12.26 -11.90
CA VAL A 5 -23.66 11.84 -10.51
C VAL A 5 -22.30 12.18 -9.94
N LEU A 6 -21.25 12.31 -10.79
CA LEU A 6 -19.90 12.70 -10.35
C LEU A 6 -19.81 14.17 -9.92
N LEU A 7 -20.71 15.03 -10.39
CA LEU A 7 -20.79 16.43 -9.92
C LEU A 7 -21.51 16.59 -8.58
N HIS A 8 -22.21 15.54 -8.14
CA HIS A 8 -23.04 15.51 -6.94
C HIS A 8 -22.70 14.33 -6.05
N LEU A 9 -21.39 14.08 -5.84
CA LEU A 9 -20.91 13.03 -4.95
C LEU A 9 -21.38 13.30 -3.51
N GLY A 10 -22.18 12.37 -2.98
CA GLY A 10 -22.73 12.42 -1.62
C GLY A 10 -21.86 11.76 -0.58
N GLU A 11 -22.49 11.27 0.48
CA GLU A 11 -21.83 10.51 1.54
C GLU A 11 -21.19 9.24 0.98
N GLU A 12 -21.94 8.45 0.20
CA GLU A 12 -21.43 7.32 -0.57
C GLU A 12 -21.66 7.58 -2.07
N PRO A 13 -20.63 7.36 -2.93
CA PRO A 13 -20.80 7.50 -4.37
C PRO A 13 -21.82 6.51 -4.94
N ARG A 14 -22.58 6.96 -5.91
CA ARG A 14 -23.54 6.12 -6.65
C ARG A 14 -22.79 5.32 -7.72
N PHE A 15 -21.92 4.38 -7.29
CA PHE A 15 -21.13 3.54 -8.20
C PHE A 15 -21.98 2.82 -9.23
N ASP A 16 -23.22 2.46 -8.88
CA ASP A 16 -24.20 1.84 -9.76
C ASP A 16 -24.69 2.74 -10.91
N GLN A 17 -24.45 4.05 -10.84
CA GLN A 17 -24.90 5.05 -11.81
C GLN A 17 -23.76 5.75 -12.52
N ILE A 18 -22.50 5.53 -12.12
CA ILE A 18 -21.35 6.13 -12.78
C ILE A 18 -21.11 5.43 -14.11
N LYS A 19 -21.11 6.21 -15.19
CA LYS A 19 -20.82 5.72 -16.53
C LYS A 19 -19.51 6.35 -17.03
N THR A 20 -18.77 5.62 -17.85
CA THR A 20 -17.49 6.11 -18.42
C THR A 20 -17.69 7.41 -19.21
N GLU A 21 -18.81 7.57 -19.91
CA GLU A 21 -19.16 8.77 -20.68
C GLU A 21 -19.41 10.03 -19.82
N ASP A 22 -19.70 9.85 -18.52
CA ASP A 22 -19.96 10.96 -17.59
C ASP A 22 -18.68 11.57 -17.02
N ILE A 23 -17.54 10.84 -17.06
CA ILE A 23 -16.30 11.20 -16.39
C ILE A 23 -15.71 12.50 -16.95
N LYS A 24 -15.48 12.53 -18.26
CA LYS A 24 -14.87 13.70 -18.92
C LYS A 24 -15.67 14.99 -18.75
N PRO A 25 -17.00 15.00 -19.00
CA PRO A 25 -17.81 16.20 -18.77
C PRO A 25 -17.80 16.65 -17.30
N ALA A 26 -17.85 15.72 -16.33
CA ALA A 26 -17.84 16.06 -14.90
C ALA A 26 -16.54 16.72 -14.50
N LEU A 27 -15.39 16.10 -14.86
CA LEU A 27 -14.10 16.62 -14.47
C LEU A 27 -13.81 17.98 -15.11
N GLN A 28 -14.09 18.14 -16.41
CA GLN A 28 -13.90 19.41 -17.11
C GLN A 28 -14.79 20.53 -16.55
N THR A 29 -16.03 20.23 -16.22
CA THR A 29 -16.92 21.20 -15.55
C THR A 29 -16.37 21.61 -14.20
N ALA A 30 -15.97 20.64 -13.36
CA ALA A 30 -15.42 20.93 -12.02
C ALA A 30 -14.10 21.75 -12.09
N ILE A 31 -13.21 21.44 -13.02
CA ILE A 31 -11.97 22.19 -13.23
C ILE A 31 -12.24 23.62 -13.69
N ALA A 32 -13.18 23.82 -14.64
CA ALA A 32 -13.54 25.15 -15.11
C ALA A 32 -14.12 26.02 -13.98
N GLU A 33 -15.08 25.50 -13.23
CA GLU A 33 -15.64 26.17 -12.06
C GLU A 33 -14.58 26.45 -10.98
N ALA A 34 -13.66 25.51 -10.75
CA ALA A 34 -12.56 25.68 -9.82
C ALA A 34 -11.63 26.85 -10.20
N ARG A 35 -11.27 26.95 -11.47
CA ARG A 35 -10.43 28.08 -11.97
C ARG A 35 -11.12 29.42 -11.79
N GLU A 36 -12.42 29.52 -12.04
CA GLU A 36 -13.18 30.76 -11.77
C GLU A 36 -13.20 31.13 -10.32
N GLN A 37 -13.41 30.15 -9.42
CA GLN A 37 -13.40 30.37 -7.97
C GLN A 37 -12.02 30.73 -7.43
N ILE A 38 -10.95 30.15 -7.95
CA ILE A 38 -9.56 30.53 -7.60
C ILE A 38 -9.28 31.97 -8.04
N ALA A 39 -9.70 32.36 -9.24
CA ALA A 39 -9.58 33.74 -9.70
C ALA A 39 -10.33 34.72 -8.75
N ALA A 40 -11.50 34.31 -8.27
CA ALA A 40 -12.26 35.12 -7.29
C ALA A 40 -11.54 35.24 -5.94
N ILE A 41 -10.86 34.19 -5.45
CA ILE A 41 -10.00 34.27 -4.26
C ILE A 41 -8.90 35.32 -4.48
N LYS A 42 -8.23 35.26 -5.61
CA LYS A 42 -7.13 36.18 -5.95
C LYS A 42 -7.58 37.63 -6.10
N ALA A 43 -8.80 37.86 -6.56
CA ALA A 43 -9.37 39.21 -6.70
C ALA A 43 -9.79 39.86 -5.36
N GLN A 44 -9.82 39.13 -4.24
CA GLN A 44 -10.20 39.67 -2.94
C GLN A 44 -9.14 40.64 -2.39
N THR A 45 -9.60 41.72 -1.78
CA THR A 45 -8.72 42.70 -1.13
C THR A 45 -8.29 42.28 0.27
N HIS A 46 -9.05 41.40 0.92
CA HIS A 46 -8.77 40.86 2.24
C HIS A 46 -8.25 39.42 2.17
N THR A 47 -7.25 39.12 2.96
CA THR A 47 -6.61 37.81 3.02
C THR A 47 -6.66 37.29 4.44
N ASP A 48 -7.43 36.24 4.66
CA ASP A 48 -7.56 35.52 5.92
C ASP A 48 -7.75 34.02 5.68
N TRP A 49 -7.78 33.23 6.75
CA TRP A 49 -7.97 31.79 6.70
C TRP A 49 -9.25 31.41 5.96
N ALA A 50 -10.38 31.94 6.37
CA ALA A 50 -11.70 31.57 5.86
C ALA A 50 -11.87 31.91 4.37
N ASN A 51 -11.36 33.06 3.93
CA ASN A 51 -11.51 33.53 2.55
C ASN A 51 -10.43 32.99 1.59
N THR A 52 -9.35 32.40 2.11
CA THR A 52 -8.24 31.93 1.28
C THR A 52 -8.04 30.43 1.43
N VAL A 53 -7.61 29.96 2.60
CA VAL A 53 -7.23 28.55 2.79
C VAL A 53 -8.46 27.65 2.76
N GLU A 54 -9.50 27.99 3.48
CA GLU A 54 -10.72 27.18 3.55
C GLU A 54 -11.43 27.12 2.20
N LYS A 55 -11.57 28.23 1.48
CA LYS A 55 -12.15 28.24 0.13
C LYS A 55 -11.31 27.47 -0.89
N LEU A 56 -9.99 27.61 -0.84
CA LEU A 56 -9.12 26.82 -1.74
C LEU A 56 -9.26 25.33 -1.43
N THR A 57 -9.38 24.94 -0.16
CA THR A 57 -9.64 23.57 0.24
C THR A 57 -10.97 23.05 -0.31
N ASP A 58 -12.05 23.84 -0.24
CA ASP A 58 -13.35 23.46 -0.85
C ASP A 58 -13.23 23.15 -2.34
N ILE A 59 -12.50 24.01 -3.05
CA ILE A 59 -12.33 23.93 -4.49
C ILE A 59 -11.53 22.67 -4.85
N THR A 60 -10.39 22.46 -4.20
CA THR A 60 -9.48 21.34 -4.49
C THR A 60 -10.07 20.00 -4.08
N GLU A 61 -10.78 19.94 -2.95
CA GLU A 61 -11.48 18.73 -2.51
C GLU A 61 -12.57 18.30 -3.49
N ARG A 62 -13.30 19.22 -4.08
CA ARG A 62 -14.35 18.88 -5.06
C ARG A 62 -13.76 18.21 -6.30
N VAL A 63 -12.72 18.80 -6.89
CA VAL A 63 -12.05 18.24 -8.08
C VAL A 63 -11.33 16.95 -7.72
N GLY A 64 -10.60 16.95 -6.61
CA GLY A 64 -9.85 15.79 -6.12
C GLY A 64 -10.74 14.58 -5.84
N ARG A 65 -11.94 14.79 -5.30
CA ARG A 65 -12.89 13.71 -5.00
C ARG A 65 -13.43 13.05 -6.27
N ILE A 66 -13.75 13.83 -7.31
CA ILE A 66 -14.17 13.28 -8.61
C ILE A 66 -13.04 12.41 -9.18
N TRP A 67 -11.82 12.92 -9.19
CA TRP A 67 -10.67 12.17 -9.70
C TRP A 67 -10.33 10.94 -8.86
N SER A 68 -10.45 11.01 -7.54
CA SER A 68 -10.26 9.88 -6.64
C SER A 68 -11.22 8.73 -6.96
N VAL A 69 -12.51 9.01 -7.20
CA VAL A 69 -13.48 7.99 -7.61
C VAL A 69 -13.10 7.36 -8.95
N VAL A 70 -12.70 8.16 -9.93
CA VAL A 70 -12.27 7.67 -11.26
C VAL A 70 -11.01 6.81 -11.16
N SER A 71 -10.03 7.25 -10.40
CA SER A 71 -8.77 6.52 -10.17
C SER A 71 -9.01 5.21 -9.44
N HIS A 72 -9.90 5.21 -8.45
CA HIS A 72 -10.31 4.00 -7.74
C HIS A 72 -10.92 2.99 -8.70
N LEU A 73 -11.92 3.40 -9.50
CA LEU A 73 -12.56 2.53 -10.49
C LEU A 73 -11.55 1.98 -11.52
N ASN A 74 -10.64 2.83 -12.01
CA ASN A 74 -9.57 2.38 -12.90
C ASN A 74 -8.65 1.32 -12.26
N SER A 75 -8.48 1.36 -10.95
CA SER A 75 -7.65 0.37 -10.22
C SER A 75 -8.37 -0.94 -9.93
N VAL A 76 -9.69 -0.96 -9.83
CA VAL A 76 -10.46 -2.12 -9.34
C VAL A 76 -11.43 -2.74 -10.35
N VAL A 77 -11.81 -2.02 -11.40
CA VAL A 77 -12.70 -2.47 -12.49
C VAL A 77 -12.26 -1.91 -13.84
N ASP A 78 -10.96 -2.04 -14.10
CA ASP A 78 -10.36 -1.54 -15.33
C ASP A 78 -10.98 -2.18 -16.57
N THR A 79 -11.40 -1.33 -17.51
CA THR A 79 -11.89 -1.72 -18.84
C THR A 79 -11.16 -0.87 -19.89
N PRO A 80 -11.08 -1.32 -21.16
CA PRO A 80 -10.46 -0.52 -22.21
C PRO A 80 -11.04 0.89 -22.33
N GLU A 81 -12.37 1.03 -22.18
CA GLU A 81 -13.07 2.31 -22.28
C GLU A 81 -12.74 3.22 -21.09
N LEU A 82 -12.78 2.70 -19.87
CA LEU A 82 -12.45 3.46 -18.65
C LEU A 82 -10.98 3.89 -18.66
N ARG A 83 -10.08 2.98 -19.01
CA ARG A 83 -8.64 3.24 -19.14
C ARG A 83 -8.35 4.33 -20.15
N ALA A 84 -9.02 4.33 -21.31
CA ALA A 84 -8.86 5.34 -22.33
C ALA A 84 -9.22 6.73 -21.81
N VAL A 85 -10.36 6.86 -21.13
CA VAL A 85 -10.81 8.13 -20.54
C VAL A 85 -9.87 8.55 -19.39
N TYR A 86 -9.46 7.63 -18.53
CA TYR A 86 -8.51 7.89 -17.45
C TYR A 86 -7.19 8.45 -17.99
N ASN A 87 -6.60 7.79 -19.01
CA ASN A 87 -5.34 8.22 -19.61
C ASN A 87 -5.47 9.56 -20.33
N GLU A 88 -6.60 9.84 -20.97
CA GLU A 88 -6.87 11.13 -21.63
C GLU A 88 -6.94 12.27 -20.61
N LEU A 89 -7.55 12.06 -19.45
CA LEU A 89 -7.81 13.10 -18.46
C LEU A 89 -6.67 13.29 -17.44
N MET A 90 -5.79 12.32 -17.30
CA MET A 90 -4.68 12.39 -16.35
C MET A 90 -3.79 13.64 -16.56
N PRO A 91 -3.38 14.03 -17.77
CA PRO A 91 -2.64 15.28 -17.98
C PRO A 91 -3.43 16.50 -17.54
N GLU A 92 -4.73 16.56 -17.80
CA GLU A 92 -5.58 17.70 -17.46
C GLU A 92 -5.67 17.91 -15.94
N ILE A 93 -5.88 16.84 -15.18
CA ILE A 93 -5.94 16.91 -13.71
C ILE A 93 -4.56 17.23 -13.10
N THR A 94 -3.49 16.68 -13.67
CA THR A 94 -2.12 16.97 -13.24
C THR A 94 -1.78 18.44 -13.45
N ILE A 95 -2.09 19.00 -14.63
CA ILE A 95 -1.90 20.41 -14.93
C ILE A 95 -2.69 21.29 -13.97
N PHE A 96 -3.95 20.96 -13.69
CA PHE A 96 -4.79 21.72 -12.77
C PHE A 96 -4.16 21.86 -11.37
N PHE A 97 -3.71 20.77 -10.76
CA PHE A 97 -3.08 20.83 -9.44
C PHE A 97 -1.67 21.48 -9.51
N THR A 98 -0.96 21.32 -10.60
CA THR A 98 0.33 21.98 -10.81
C THR A 98 0.16 23.51 -10.90
N GLU A 99 -0.84 23.99 -11.62
CA GLU A 99 -1.18 25.43 -11.70
C GLU A 99 -1.41 26.02 -10.30
N ILE A 100 -2.13 25.31 -9.43
CA ILE A 100 -2.36 25.74 -8.06
C ILE A 100 -1.06 25.77 -7.25
N GLY A 101 -0.29 24.68 -7.27
CA GLY A 101 0.97 24.56 -6.53
C GLY A 101 2.05 25.57 -6.98
N GLN A 102 2.00 26.04 -8.22
CA GLN A 102 2.93 27.04 -8.78
C GLN A 102 2.41 28.47 -8.69
N ASP A 103 1.20 28.70 -8.17
CA ASP A 103 0.60 30.04 -8.13
C ASP A 103 1.25 30.89 -7.04
N ILE A 104 2.15 31.79 -7.46
CA ILE A 104 2.88 32.70 -6.56
C ILE A 104 1.94 33.65 -5.80
N GLU A 105 0.81 34.01 -6.38
CA GLU A 105 -0.15 34.90 -5.71
C GLU A 105 -0.87 34.16 -4.57
N LEU A 106 -1.32 32.92 -4.79
CA LEU A 106 -1.85 32.07 -3.72
C LEU A 106 -0.81 31.87 -2.62
N TYR A 107 0.42 31.47 -3.00
CA TYR A 107 1.52 31.29 -2.05
C TYR A 107 1.76 32.53 -1.18
N ASN A 108 1.76 33.73 -1.79
CA ASN A 108 1.94 34.97 -1.05
C ASN A 108 0.77 35.25 -0.10
N ARG A 109 -0.47 34.89 -0.47
CA ARG A 109 -1.63 35.00 0.45
C ARG A 109 -1.48 34.08 1.66
N PHE A 110 -1.00 32.86 1.48
CA PHE A 110 -0.70 31.94 2.59
C PHE A 110 0.40 32.49 3.50
N LYS A 111 1.45 33.13 2.93
CA LYS A 111 2.48 33.82 3.74
C LYS A 111 1.93 35.02 4.54
N ILE A 112 1.00 35.76 3.98
CA ILE A 112 0.34 36.89 4.71
C ILE A 112 -0.38 36.31 5.93
N ILE A 113 -1.16 35.25 5.82
CA ILE A 113 -1.84 34.61 6.95
C ILE A 113 -0.83 34.11 7.98
N LYS A 114 0.23 33.41 7.54
CA LYS A 114 1.30 32.91 8.41
C LYS A 114 1.97 34.01 9.26
N ASN A 115 2.15 35.19 8.69
CA ASN A 115 2.82 36.32 9.34
C ASN A 115 1.84 37.31 10.02
N SER A 116 0.55 37.02 10.05
CA SER A 116 -0.48 37.85 10.69
C SER A 116 -0.76 37.40 12.12
N ALA A 117 -1.42 38.25 12.89
CA ALA A 117 -1.90 37.92 14.24
C ALA A 117 -2.99 36.81 14.21
N GLU A 118 -3.65 36.59 13.06
CA GLU A 118 -4.62 35.52 12.91
C GLU A 118 -3.98 34.14 13.09
N PHE A 119 -2.74 33.93 12.62
CA PHE A 119 -2.04 32.65 12.75
C PHE A 119 -2.00 32.14 14.19
N ASP A 120 -1.77 33.04 15.17
CA ASP A 120 -1.72 32.67 16.57
C ASP A 120 -3.10 32.26 17.13
N THR A 121 -4.19 32.61 16.44
CA THR A 121 -5.56 32.25 16.81
C THR A 121 -6.05 30.96 16.17
N LEU A 122 -5.33 30.48 15.17
CA LEU A 122 -5.65 29.22 14.49
C LEU A 122 -5.42 28.02 15.42
N SER A 123 -6.21 26.95 15.22
CA SER A 123 -5.97 25.69 15.93
C SER A 123 -4.59 25.09 15.58
N PRO A 124 -4.01 24.23 16.43
CA PRO A 124 -2.76 23.54 16.10
C PRO A 124 -2.82 22.79 14.75
N ALA A 125 -3.94 22.17 14.43
CA ALA A 125 -4.13 21.49 13.14
C ALA A 125 -4.12 22.46 11.96
N GLN A 126 -4.79 23.62 12.08
CA GLN A 126 -4.76 24.67 11.06
C GLN A 126 -3.37 25.26 10.87
N GLN A 127 -2.65 25.49 11.96
CA GLN A 127 -1.25 25.96 11.91
C GLN A 127 -0.34 24.95 11.20
N THR A 128 -0.48 23.67 11.51
CA THR A 128 0.29 22.61 10.85
C THR A 128 -0.06 22.52 9.38
N LYS A 129 -1.36 22.53 9.03
CA LYS A 129 -1.80 22.55 7.63
C LYS A 129 -1.18 23.71 6.87
N LEU A 130 -1.25 24.93 7.41
CA LEU A 130 -0.69 26.11 6.74
C LEU A 130 0.83 25.99 6.53
N ASN A 131 1.55 25.43 7.50
CA ASN A 131 2.99 25.18 7.35
C ASN A 131 3.28 24.13 6.28
N HIS A 132 2.49 23.04 6.22
CA HIS A 132 2.61 22.03 5.16
C HIS A 132 2.29 22.63 3.79
N ASP A 133 1.20 23.37 3.66
CA ASP A 133 0.81 24.01 2.39
C ASP A 133 1.90 24.98 1.90
N LEU A 134 2.50 25.78 2.77
CA LEU A 134 3.61 26.68 2.41
C LEU A 134 4.85 25.91 1.92
N ARG A 135 5.22 24.83 2.60
CA ARG A 135 6.28 23.92 2.14
C ARG A 135 5.95 23.34 0.77
N ASP A 136 4.73 22.87 0.59
CA ASP A 136 4.29 22.18 -0.62
C ASP A 136 4.19 23.13 -1.82
N PHE A 137 3.85 24.42 -1.62
CA PHE A 137 3.99 25.44 -2.65
C PHE A 137 5.44 25.57 -3.12
N VAL A 138 6.41 25.61 -2.22
CA VAL A 138 7.84 25.66 -2.57
C VAL A 138 8.26 24.40 -3.35
N LEU A 139 7.88 23.21 -2.86
CA LEU A 139 8.18 21.93 -3.52
C LEU A 139 7.44 21.74 -4.85
N SER A 140 6.36 22.48 -5.08
CA SER A 140 5.65 22.54 -6.37
C SER A 140 6.22 23.58 -7.32
N GLY A 141 7.20 24.37 -6.89
CA GLY A 141 7.89 25.36 -7.73
C GLY A 141 7.27 26.75 -7.73
N ALA A 142 6.49 27.14 -6.72
CA ALA A 142 5.88 28.48 -6.67
C ALA A 142 6.89 29.62 -6.73
N GLU A 143 8.10 29.43 -6.23
CA GLU A 143 9.18 30.41 -6.23
C GLU A 143 10.09 30.35 -7.46
N LEU A 144 9.87 29.39 -8.37
CA LEU A 144 10.67 29.24 -9.59
C LEU A 144 10.32 30.32 -10.63
N PRO A 145 11.30 30.70 -11.47
CA PRO A 145 11.02 31.53 -12.66
C PRO A 145 10.02 30.85 -13.60
N PRO A 146 9.22 31.60 -14.39
CA PRO A 146 8.17 31.05 -15.25
C PRO A 146 8.62 29.94 -16.20
N GLU A 147 9.83 30.04 -16.78
CA GLU A 147 10.37 29.01 -17.67
C GLU A 147 10.61 27.68 -16.92
N GLN A 148 11.16 27.75 -15.72
CA GLN A 148 11.39 26.57 -14.88
C GLN A 148 10.08 26.01 -14.31
N GLN A 149 9.08 26.85 -14.02
CA GLN A 149 7.73 26.39 -13.67
C GLN A 149 7.11 25.58 -14.80
N ALA A 150 7.21 26.06 -16.05
CA ALA A 150 6.70 25.33 -17.20
C ALA A 150 7.41 23.99 -17.43
N GLU A 151 8.73 23.95 -17.25
CA GLU A 151 9.51 22.71 -17.31
C GLU A 151 9.09 21.73 -16.20
N LEU A 152 8.93 22.19 -14.96
CA LEU A 152 8.48 21.36 -13.85
C LEU A 152 7.06 20.81 -14.08
N ALA A 153 6.15 21.63 -14.61
CA ALA A 153 4.79 21.22 -14.95
C ALA A 153 4.79 20.09 -15.99
N GLN A 154 5.65 20.20 -17.00
CA GLN A 154 5.84 19.15 -18.01
C GLN A 154 6.38 17.86 -17.36
N LEU A 155 7.40 17.95 -16.51
CA LEU A 155 7.97 16.79 -15.80
C LEU A 155 6.95 16.11 -14.89
N GLN A 156 6.10 16.86 -14.20
CA GLN A 156 5.03 16.29 -13.36
C GLN A 156 4.00 15.54 -14.21
N THR A 157 3.59 16.10 -15.35
CA THR A 157 2.67 15.44 -16.28
C THR A 157 3.27 14.15 -16.85
N GLU A 158 4.53 14.22 -17.32
CA GLU A 158 5.26 13.04 -17.80
C GLU A 158 5.41 11.97 -16.72
N GLY A 159 5.74 12.37 -15.49
CA GLY A 159 5.88 11.46 -14.35
C GLY A 159 4.57 10.72 -14.04
N ALA A 160 3.43 11.41 -14.04
CA ALA A 160 2.12 10.79 -13.84
C ALA A 160 1.80 9.77 -14.94
N GLN A 161 2.08 10.12 -16.22
CA GLN A 161 1.88 9.22 -17.35
C GLN A 161 2.79 8.00 -17.31
N LEU A 162 4.06 8.18 -16.93
CA LEU A 162 5.02 7.09 -16.77
C LEU A 162 4.58 6.11 -15.67
N GLY A 163 4.14 6.60 -14.52
CA GLY A 163 3.64 5.77 -13.42
C GLY A 163 2.40 4.98 -13.83
N ALA A 164 1.43 5.61 -14.48
CA ALA A 164 0.24 4.94 -14.98
C ALA A 164 0.57 3.86 -16.02
N LYS A 165 1.44 4.17 -16.97
CA LYS A 165 1.86 3.22 -18.00
C LYS A 165 2.63 2.04 -17.41
N PHE A 166 3.48 2.29 -16.42
CA PHE A 166 4.21 1.24 -15.71
C PHE A 166 3.24 0.24 -15.06
N ALA A 167 2.24 0.75 -14.32
CA ALA A 167 1.23 -0.08 -13.67
C ALA A 167 0.36 -0.85 -14.68
N GLN A 168 -0.08 -0.18 -15.74
CA GLN A 168 -0.89 -0.79 -16.81
C GLN A 168 -0.13 -1.91 -17.53
N ASN A 169 1.15 -1.74 -17.81
CA ASN A 169 1.97 -2.78 -18.44
C ASN A 169 2.07 -4.05 -17.56
N ILE A 170 2.21 -3.88 -16.23
CA ILE A 170 2.23 -5.02 -15.30
C ILE A 170 0.88 -5.73 -15.30
N GLN A 171 -0.21 -4.98 -15.22
CA GLN A 171 -1.55 -5.55 -15.22
C GLN A 171 -1.83 -6.31 -16.51
N ASP A 172 -1.56 -5.70 -17.66
CA ASP A 172 -1.78 -6.30 -18.97
C ASP A 172 -0.92 -7.57 -19.16
N ALA A 173 0.34 -7.55 -18.74
CA ALA A 173 1.21 -8.73 -18.76
C ALA A 173 0.71 -9.83 -17.82
N THR A 174 0.12 -9.48 -16.68
CA THR A 174 -0.47 -10.43 -15.74
C THR A 174 -1.73 -11.07 -16.30
N ASP A 175 -2.61 -10.27 -16.87
CA ASP A 175 -3.92 -10.72 -17.37
C ASP A 175 -3.81 -11.47 -18.72
N ALA A 176 -2.81 -11.13 -19.54
CA ALA A 176 -2.57 -11.81 -20.82
C ALA A 176 -2.03 -13.24 -20.69
N PHE A 177 -1.45 -13.58 -19.52
CA PHE A 177 -0.81 -14.88 -19.33
C PHE A 177 -1.83 -15.96 -18.91
N GLY A 178 -1.67 -17.16 -19.47
CA GLY A 178 -2.42 -18.34 -19.05
C GLY A 178 -1.78 -19.63 -19.50
N ILE A 179 -1.68 -20.62 -18.61
CA ILE A 179 -1.38 -22.02 -18.91
C ILE A 179 -2.65 -22.81 -18.71
N TYR A 180 -2.96 -23.69 -19.66
CA TYR A 180 -4.18 -24.48 -19.65
C TYR A 180 -3.87 -25.95 -19.56
N PHE A 181 -4.65 -26.67 -18.75
CA PHE A 181 -4.60 -28.13 -18.62
C PHE A 181 -6.00 -28.71 -18.76
N ASP A 182 -6.10 -29.81 -19.47
CA ASP A 182 -7.37 -30.53 -19.65
C ASP A 182 -7.73 -31.40 -18.44
N ASP A 183 -6.73 -31.86 -17.68
CA ASP A 183 -6.90 -32.66 -16.47
C ASP A 183 -6.02 -32.18 -15.32
N ALA A 184 -6.26 -32.70 -14.11
CA ALA A 184 -5.59 -32.29 -12.90
C ALA A 184 -4.23 -32.98 -12.64
N ALA A 185 -3.78 -33.92 -13.46
CA ALA A 185 -2.56 -34.67 -13.18
C ALA A 185 -1.30 -33.78 -13.04
N PRO A 186 -1.09 -32.73 -13.88
CA PRO A 186 0.03 -31.81 -13.72
C PRO A 186 -0.02 -30.95 -12.46
N LEU A 187 -1.17 -30.92 -11.78
CA LEU A 187 -1.46 -30.06 -10.61
C LEU A 187 -1.27 -30.79 -9.28
N ALA A 188 -0.64 -31.98 -9.29
CA ALA A 188 -0.38 -32.72 -8.07
C ALA A 188 0.33 -31.89 -7.00
N GLY A 189 -0.08 -32.04 -5.74
CA GLY A 189 0.43 -31.30 -4.59
C GLY A 189 -0.25 -29.96 -4.35
N ILE A 190 -0.94 -29.38 -5.33
CA ILE A 190 -1.67 -28.13 -5.19
C ILE A 190 -2.96 -28.36 -4.38
N PRO A 191 -3.31 -27.48 -3.43
CA PRO A 191 -4.53 -27.59 -2.64
C PRO A 191 -5.81 -27.60 -3.49
N GLU A 192 -6.83 -28.34 -3.06
CA GLU A 192 -8.12 -28.48 -3.77
C GLU A 192 -8.81 -27.16 -4.06
N ASP A 193 -8.76 -26.19 -3.13
CA ASP A 193 -9.32 -24.85 -3.33
C ASP A 193 -8.66 -24.12 -4.49
N SER A 194 -7.34 -24.24 -4.59
CA SER A 194 -6.57 -23.62 -5.66
C SER A 194 -6.86 -24.29 -7.00
N ILE A 195 -7.02 -25.62 -7.00
CA ILE A 195 -7.45 -26.37 -8.20
C ILE A 195 -8.86 -25.91 -8.62
N ALA A 196 -9.79 -25.75 -7.66
CA ALA A 196 -11.12 -25.22 -7.93
C ALA A 196 -11.08 -23.79 -8.50
N MET A 197 -10.20 -22.94 -7.99
CA MET A 197 -9.96 -21.59 -8.51
C MET A 197 -9.45 -21.63 -9.97
N PHE A 198 -8.54 -22.54 -10.31
CA PHE A 198 -8.04 -22.71 -11.68
C PHE A 198 -9.14 -23.20 -12.63
N ALA A 199 -10.02 -24.09 -12.16
CA ALA A 199 -11.17 -24.55 -12.94
C ALA A 199 -12.17 -23.39 -13.19
N ALA A 200 -12.46 -22.59 -12.17
CA ALA A 200 -13.32 -21.41 -12.31
C ALA A 200 -12.74 -20.38 -13.28
N ALA A 201 -11.41 -20.17 -13.27
CA ALA A 201 -10.74 -19.29 -14.20
C ALA A 201 -10.84 -19.78 -15.66
N ALA A 202 -10.71 -21.07 -15.92
CA ALA A 202 -10.94 -21.63 -17.26
C ALA A 202 -12.40 -21.48 -17.69
N GLN A 203 -13.34 -21.75 -16.78
CA GLN A 203 -14.78 -21.64 -17.04
C GLN A 203 -15.22 -20.21 -17.37
N SER A 204 -14.64 -19.20 -16.73
CA SER A 204 -14.94 -17.80 -17.02
C SER A 204 -14.62 -17.39 -18.45
N GLU A 205 -13.69 -18.11 -19.10
CA GLU A 205 -13.34 -17.94 -20.52
C GLU A 205 -14.10 -18.91 -21.45
N GLY A 206 -15.09 -19.64 -20.93
CA GLY A 206 -15.84 -20.63 -21.69
C GLY A 206 -15.02 -21.90 -22.03
N LYS A 207 -13.94 -22.16 -21.31
CA LYS A 207 -13.08 -23.32 -21.48
C LYS A 207 -13.33 -24.40 -20.42
N THR A 208 -13.05 -25.64 -20.74
CA THR A 208 -13.01 -26.76 -19.79
C THR A 208 -11.59 -26.94 -19.25
N GLY A 209 -11.46 -27.69 -18.14
CA GLY A 209 -10.16 -27.92 -17.51
C GLY A 209 -9.76 -26.80 -16.55
N TYR A 210 -8.50 -26.42 -16.59
CA TYR A 210 -7.88 -25.54 -15.61
C TYR A 210 -7.04 -24.45 -16.29
N LYS A 211 -7.15 -23.21 -15.80
CA LYS A 211 -6.29 -22.08 -16.20
C LYS A 211 -5.46 -21.62 -15.02
N ILE A 212 -4.15 -21.56 -15.19
CA ILE A 212 -3.22 -20.91 -14.23
C ILE A 212 -2.78 -19.57 -14.81
N GLY A 213 -3.11 -18.48 -14.13
CA GLY A 213 -2.66 -17.12 -14.46
C GLY A 213 -1.46 -16.68 -13.61
N LEU A 214 -1.15 -15.38 -13.66
CA LEU A 214 -0.08 -14.76 -12.85
C LEU A 214 -0.61 -13.88 -11.71
N GLN A 215 -1.91 -13.88 -11.44
CA GLN A 215 -2.44 -13.29 -10.23
C GLN A 215 -1.82 -13.98 -9.01
N ILE A 216 -1.60 -13.22 -7.94
CA ILE A 216 -0.90 -13.71 -6.75
C ILE A 216 -1.42 -15.05 -6.22
N PRO A 217 -2.74 -15.29 -6.07
CA PRO A 217 -3.23 -16.59 -5.59
C PRO A 217 -2.86 -17.75 -6.50
N HIS A 218 -2.85 -17.54 -7.83
CA HIS A 218 -2.44 -18.54 -8.80
C HIS A 218 -0.95 -18.85 -8.71
N TYR A 219 -0.12 -17.79 -8.68
CA TYR A 219 1.33 -17.89 -8.57
C TYR A 219 1.76 -18.62 -7.29
N LEU A 220 1.23 -18.20 -6.15
CA LEU A 220 1.58 -18.78 -4.84
C LEU A 220 1.15 -20.24 -4.74
N ALA A 221 -0.03 -20.60 -5.24
CA ALA A 221 -0.50 -21.98 -5.23
C ALA A 221 0.46 -22.93 -5.99
N VAL A 222 1.00 -22.48 -7.11
CA VAL A 222 1.96 -23.28 -7.88
C VAL A 222 3.33 -23.31 -7.22
N ILE A 223 3.89 -22.13 -6.88
CA ILE A 223 5.27 -22.03 -6.44
C ILE A 223 5.51 -22.68 -5.07
N GLN A 224 4.49 -22.73 -4.21
CA GLN A 224 4.57 -23.30 -2.87
C GLN A 224 4.20 -24.79 -2.83
N TYR A 225 3.29 -25.24 -3.69
CA TYR A 225 2.64 -26.55 -3.50
C TYR A 225 2.79 -27.52 -4.67
N ALA A 226 2.99 -27.04 -5.91
CA ALA A 226 3.05 -27.96 -7.04
C ALA A 226 4.23 -28.93 -6.95
N ASP A 227 3.96 -30.23 -6.97
CA ASP A 227 5.01 -31.27 -7.01
C ASP A 227 5.73 -31.27 -8.37
N ASN A 228 5.07 -30.78 -9.41
CA ASN A 228 5.63 -30.65 -10.75
C ASN A 228 6.66 -29.53 -10.83
N ARG A 229 7.95 -29.89 -10.83
CA ARG A 229 9.06 -28.91 -10.85
C ARG A 229 9.09 -28.07 -12.12
N GLU A 230 8.78 -28.65 -13.27
CA GLU A 230 8.75 -27.95 -14.57
C GLU A 230 7.65 -26.86 -14.55
N LEU A 231 6.50 -27.16 -13.96
CA LEU A 231 5.42 -26.18 -13.80
C LEU A 231 5.85 -25.03 -12.87
N ARG A 232 6.55 -25.30 -11.76
CA ARG A 232 7.11 -24.27 -10.90
C ARG A 232 8.09 -23.36 -11.64
N GLU A 233 9.02 -23.96 -12.42
CA GLU A 233 9.98 -23.22 -13.25
C GLU A 233 9.27 -22.32 -14.26
N GLN A 234 8.29 -22.87 -14.97
CA GLN A 234 7.53 -22.14 -15.99
C GLN A 234 6.78 -20.93 -15.40
N ILE A 235 6.08 -21.14 -14.29
CA ILE A 235 5.34 -20.07 -13.60
C ILE A 235 6.28 -19.05 -12.99
N TYR A 236 7.37 -19.48 -12.34
CA TYR A 236 8.39 -18.58 -11.80
C TYR A 236 8.97 -17.69 -12.89
N ARG A 237 9.40 -18.30 -14.02
CA ARG A 237 9.96 -17.55 -15.14
C ARG A 237 8.97 -16.52 -15.67
N ALA A 238 7.72 -16.93 -15.92
CA ALA A 238 6.67 -16.04 -16.41
C ALA A 238 6.43 -14.86 -15.43
N TYR A 239 6.42 -15.14 -14.13
CA TYR A 239 6.18 -14.13 -13.10
C TYR A 239 7.33 -13.12 -13.00
N VAL A 240 8.58 -13.56 -12.98
CA VAL A 240 9.74 -12.68 -12.80
C VAL A 240 10.18 -11.96 -14.07
N THR A 241 9.64 -12.33 -15.23
CA THR A 241 9.89 -11.67 -16.53
C THR A 241 8.71 -10.80 -16.99
N ARG A 242 7.65 -10.67 -16.18
CA ARG A 242 6.51 -9.81 -16.51
C ARG A 242 6.95 -8.39 -16.83
N ALA A 243 6.28 -7.77 -17.76
CA ALA A 243 6.53 -6.41 -18.20
C ALA A 243 8.00 -6.16 -18.58
N SER A 244 8.63 -7.12 -19.23
CA SER A 244 10.01 -7.04 -19.70
C SER A 244 10.15 -7.42 -21.17
N GLU A 245 11.33 -7.18 -21.69
CA GLU A 245 11.74 -7.57 -23.06
C GLU A 245 11.73 -9.10 -23.28
N LEU A 246 11.68 -9.89 -22.21
CA LEU A 246 11.71 -11.35 -22.23
C LEU A 246 10.33 -12.01 -22.29
N ALA A 247 9.26 -11.23 -22.14
CA ALA A 247 7.89 -11.71 -22.14
C ALA A 247 7.06 -10.98 -23.21
N ASP A 248 6.05 -11.64 -23.76
CA ASP A 248 5.07 -11.09 -24.71
C ASP A 248 5.70 -10.30 -25.87
N GLU A 249 6.85 -10.77 -26.39
CA GLU A 249 7.62 -10.11 -27.45
C GLU A 249 8.00 -8.65 -27.11
N GLY A 250 8.10 -8.34 -25.80
CA GLY A 250 8.39 -6.97 -25.33
C GLY A 250 7.20 -6.02 -25.39
N LYS A 251 5.99 -6.49 -25.65
CA LYS A 251 4.79 -5.64 -25.78
C LYS A 251 4.51 -4.77 -24.56
N PHE A 252 4.80 -5.28 -23.38
CA PHE A 252 4.56 -4.60 -22.11
C PHE A 252 5.86 -4.19 -21.40
N ASP A 253 6.97 -4.12 -22.11
CA ASP A 253 8.30 -3.85 -21.54
C ASP A 253 8.38 -2.48 -20.87
N ASN A 254 8.73 -2.48 -19.59
CA ASN A 254 8.90 -1.28 -18.76
C ASN A 254 10.34 -0.75 -18.74
N THR A 255 11.29 -1.32 -19.48
CA THR A 255 12.70 -0.89 -19.44
C THR A 255 12.87 0.59 -19.74
N ALA A 256 12.32 1.05 -20.88
CA ALA A 256 12.37 2.46 -21.24
C ALA A 256 11.59 3.35 -20.28
N ASN A 257 10.49 2.84 -19.71
CA ASN A 257 9.69 3.57 -18.72
C ASN A 257 10.52 3.82 -17.44
N VAL A 258 11.23 2.82 -16.93
CA VAL A 258 12.12 2.98 -15.75
C VAL A 258 13.19 4.02 -16.02
N GLU A 259 13.88 3.94 -17.15
CA GLU A 259 14.92 4.92 -17.52
C GLU A 259 14.38 6.35 -17.59
N GLN A 260 13.21 6.54 -18.20
CA GLN A 260 12.54 7.84 -18.28
C GLN A 260 12.07 8.33 -16.91
N THR A 261 11.55 7.43 -16.06
CA THR A 261 11.13 7.77 -14.69
C THR A 261 12.30 8.27 -13.85
N LEU A 262 13.45 7.60 -13.91
CA LEU A 262 14.65 8.02 -13.18
C LEU A 262 15.18 9.37 -13.70
N ALA A 263 15.18 9.58 -15.02
CA ALA A 263 15.59 10.85 -15.62
C ALA A 263 14.65 11.99 -15.23
N ASN A 264 13.33 11.75 -15.27
CA ASN A 264 12.30 12.71 -14.86
C ASN A 264 12.48 13.09 -13.37
N ALA A 265 12.67 12.11 -12.50
CA ALA A 265 12.87 12.32 -11.06
C ALA A 265 14.11 13.17 -10.78
N LEU A 266 15.25 12.88 -11.41
CA LEU A 266 16.48 13.64 -11.23
C LEU A 266 16.34 15.08 -11.72
N LYS A 267 15.73 15.31 -12.90
CA LYS A 267 15.48 16.66 -13.42
C LYS A 267 14.55 17.46 -12.51
N THR A 268 13.51 16.83 -12.01
CA THR A 268 12.57 17.43 -11.05
C THR A 268 13.30 17.88 -9.77
N ALA A 269 14.12 17.00 -9.20
CA ALA A 269 14.90 17.32 -8.01
C ALA A 269 15.85 18.51 -8.24
N LYS A 270 16.60 18.50 -9.35
CA LYS A 270 17.54 19.57 -9.68
C LYS A 270 16.85 20.93 -9.92
N LEU A 271 15.70 20.95 -10.58
CA LEU A 271 14.91 22.18 -10.73
C LEU A 271 14.50 22.77 -9.37
N LEU A 272 14.21 21.94 -8.40
CA LEU A 272 13.79 22.35 -7.05
C LEU A 272 15.00 22.61 -6.12
N GLY A 273 16.23 22.52 -6.60
CA GLY A 273 17.44 22.83 -5.85
C GLY A 273 18.02 21.70 -5.05
N PHE A 274 17.54 20.46 -5.23
CA PHE A 274 18.10 19.25 -4.61
C PHE A 274 19.16 18.61 -5.51
N LYS A 275 20.10 17.88 -4.91
CA LYS A 275 21.15 17.19 -5.67
C LYS A 275 20.60 16.01 -6.45
N ASN A 276 19.64 15.29 -5.85
CA ASN A 276 19.03 14.08 -6.38
C ASN A 276 17.61 13.93 -5.86
N TYR A 277 16.87 12.95 -6.41
CA TYR A 277 15.49 12.73 -6.01
C TYR A 277 15.35 12.16 -4.59
N ALA A 278 16.33 11.42 -4.08
CA ALA A 278 16.28 10.92 -2.70
C ALA A 278 16.23 12.08 -1.69
N GLU A 279 17.03 13.14 -1.88
CA GLU A 279 16.93 14.35 -1.04
C GLU A 279 15.54 15.01 -1.14
N LEU A 280 15.00 15.15 -2.35
CA LEU A 280 13.65 15.71 -2.55
C LEU A 280 12.60 14.85 -1.85
N SER A 281 12.66 13.53 -2.00
CA SER A 281 11.73 12.58 -1.37
C SER A 281 11.72 12.70 0.14
N LEU A 282 12.88 12.92 0.77
CA LEU A 282 13.00 13.05 2.23
C LEU A 282 12.53 14.40 2.78
N ALA A 283 12.34 15.41 1.95
CA ALA A 283 11.90 16.74 2.39
C ALA A 283 10.57 16.75 3.19
N THR A 284 9.77 15.70 3.08
CA THR A 284 8.47 15.54 3.76
C THR A 284 8.42 14.32 4.69
N LYS A 285 9.57 13.74 5.04
CA LYS A 285 9.69 12.50 5.82
C LYS A 285 10.38 12.73 7.16
N MET A 286 10.40 11.71 8.03
CA MET A 286 11.08 11.73 9.32
C MET A 286 12.60 11.67 9.17
N ALA A 287 13.10 10.89 8.22
CA ALA A 287 14.54 10.78 7.97
C ALA A 287 15.08 12.06 7.33
N ASP A 288 16.22 12.54 7.80
CA ASP A 288 16.79 13.82 7.39
C ASP A 288 17.60 13.74 6.10
N THR A 289 18.36 12.66 5.90
CA THR A 289 19.28 12.54 4.75
C THR A 289 19.28 11.13 4.16
N PRO A 290 19.59 10.99 2.85
CA PRO A 290 19.77 9.67 2.21
C PRO A 290 20.84 8.81 2.91
N GLU A 291 21.92 9.42 3.40
CA GLU A 291 22.99 8.71 4.12
C GLU A 291 22.49 8.11 5.45
N GLN A 292 21.62 8.83 6.17
CA GLN A 292 20.97 8.29 7.37
C GLN A 292 20.17 7.04 7.06
N VAL A 293 19.40 7.06 5.98
CA VAL A 293 18.61 5.91 5.53
C VAL A 293 19.49 4.75 5.10
N LEU A 294 20.50 5.01 4.26
CA LEU A 294 21.44 3.98 3.79
C LEU A 294 22.17 3.32 4.97
N ASN A 295 22.66 4.11 5.94
CA ASN A 295 23.33 3.57 7.12
C ASN A 295 22.38 2.69 7.96
N PHE A 296 21.14 3.09 8.14
CA PHE A 296 20.12 2.30 8.82
C PHE A 296 19.87 0.97 8.11
N LEU A 297 19.69 1.00 6.78
CA LEU A 297 19.43 -0.21 5.97
C LEU A 297 20.61 -1.18 5.98
N HIS A 298 21.84 -0.66 5.83
CA HIS A 298 23.05 -1.49 5.88
C HIS A 298 23.27 -2.11 7.27
N ASP A 299 23.01 -1.37 8.35
CA ASP A 299 23.11 -1.93 9.72
C ASP A 299 22.10 -3.05 9.93
N LEU A 300 20.87 -2.86 9.49
CA LEU A 300 19.82 -3.87 9.62
C LEU A 300 20.13 -5.10 8.75
N ALA A 301 20.57 -4.90 7.51
CA ALA A 301 21.01 -5.99 6.62
C ALA A 301 22.16 -6.80 7.23
N ARG A 302 23.17 -6.12 7.79
CA ARG A 302 24.32 -6.75 8.45
C ARG A 302 23.88 -7.62 9.64
N ARG A 303 22.93 -7.17 10.44
CA ARG A 303 22.39 -7.93 11.59
C ARG A 303 21.57 -9.13 11.13
N ALA A 304 20.79 -9.00 10.07
CA ALA A 304 19.92 -10.06 9.58
C ALA A 304 20.67 -11.14 8.75
N LYS A 305 21.75 -10.78 8.07
CA LYS A 305 22.44 -11.66 7.11
C LYS A 305 22.89 -13.01 7.69
N PRO A 306 23.48 -13.12 8.89
CA PRO A 306 23.86 -14.41 9.47
C PRO A 306 22.65 -15.35 9.67
N PHE A 307 21.49 -14.80 10.04
CA PHE A 307 20.24 -15.57 10.16
C PHE A 307 19.73 -16.02 8.80
N ALA A 308 19.78 -15.13 7.79
CA ALA A 308 19.41 -15.45 6.42
C ALA A 308 20.30 -16.54 5.80
N GLU A 309 21.59 -16.52 6.05
CA GLU A 309 22.53 -17.55 5.62
C GLU A 309 22.21 -18.91 6.23
N LYS A 310 21.85 -18.92 7.53
CA LYS A 310 21.39 -20.13 8.24
C LYS A 310 20.08 -20.65 7.65
N ASP A 311 19.09 -19.78 7.46
CA ASP A 311 17.81 -20.12 6.87
C ASP A 311 17.99 -20.76 5.48
N PHE A 312 18.80 -20.15 4.64
CA PHE A 312 19.04 -20.65 3.28
C PHE A 312 19.80 -21.97 3.27
N ALA A 313 20.79 -22.15 4.16
CA ALA A 313 21.50 -23.41 4.32
C ALA A 313 20.54 -24.55 4.74
N GLU A 314 19.60 -24.27 5.65
CA GLU A 314 18.59 -25.22 6.10
C GLU A 314 17.67 -25.66 4.94
N ILE A 315 17.20 -24.71 4.12
CA ILE A 315 16.38 -25.02 2.93
C ILE A 315 17.14 -25.91 1.96
N LYS A 316 18.40 -25.56 1.64
CA LYS A 316 19.21 -26.36 0.71
C LYS A 316 19.47 -27.79 1.21
N ALA A 317 19.78 -27.93 2.49
CA ALA A 317 19.96 -29.24 3.08
C ALA A 317 18.69 -30.09 2.99
N PHE A 318 17.55 -29.52 3.37
CA PHE A 318 16.25 -30.21 3.30
C PHE A 318 15.85 -30.55 1.87
N ALA A 319 16.03 -29.65 0.91
CA ALA A 319 15.74 -29.90 -0.51
C ALA A 319 16.52 -31.11 -1.02
N ARG A 320 17.80 -31.20 -0.72
CA ARG A 320 18.67 -32.32 -1.12
C ARG A 320 18.30 -33.61 -0.39
N GLU A 321 18.18 -33.58 0.93
CA GLU A 321 18.06 -34.80 1.75
C GLU A 321 16.65 -35.39 1.74
N SER A 322 15.63 -34.55 1.65
CA SER A 322 14.22 -34.97 1.78
C SER A 322 13.43 -34.89 0.48
N LEU A 323 13.82 -34.01 -0.45
CA LEU A 323 13.08 -33.80 -1.70
C LEU A 323 13.82 -34.29 -2.94
N ASN A 324 15.06 -34.80 -2.78
CA ASN A 324 15.94 -35.24 -3.87
C ASN A 324 16.20 -34.11 -4.90
N ILE A 325 16.28 -32.87 -4.45
CA ILE A 325 16.64 -31.71 -5.27
C ILE A 325 18.08 -31.34 -4.90
N GLU A 326 19.04 -31.85 -5.68
CA GLU A 326 20.49 -31.67 -5.39
C GLU A 326 20.95 -30.22 -5.47
N ASP A 327 20.44 -29.46 -6.45
CA ASP A 327 20.70 -28.06 -6.69
C ASP A 327 19.40 -27.28 -6.78
N PRO A 328 18.85 -26.81 -5.63
CA PRO A 328 17.60 -26.08 -5.61
C PRO A 328 17.76 -24.71 -6.27
N GLN A 329 16.93 -24.45 -7.27
CA GLN A 329 16.85 -23.21 -8.00
C GLN A 329 15.82 -22.27 -7.36
N SER A 330 15.73 -21.02 -7.83
CA SER A 330 14.81 -20.02 -7.28
C SER A 330 13.35 -20.50 -7.26
N TRP A 331 12.91 -21.28 -8.23
CA TRP A 331 11.55 -21.85 -8.29
C TRP A 331 11.32 -23.03 -7.35
N ASP A 332 12.37 -23.55 -6.73
CA ASP A 332 12.28 -24.63 -5.75
C ASP A 332 12.21 -24.10 -4.30
N LEU A 333 12.66 -22.86 -4.06
CA LEU A 333 12.87 -22.36 -2.70
C LEU A 333 11.56 -22.27 -1.91
N SER A 334 10.51 -21.70 -2.48
CA SER A 334 9.21 -21.59 -1.80
C SER A 334 8.58 -22.96 -1.55
N TYR A 335 8.70 -23.89 -2.51
CA TYR A 335 8.23 -25.26 -2.35
C TYR A 335 9.01 -26.00 -1.26
N ALA A 336 10.34 -25.94 -1.28
CA ALA A 336 11.18 -26.56 -0.26
C ALA A 336 10.95 -25.93 1.12
N ALA A 337 10.78 -24.63 1.20
CA ALA A 337 10.47 -23.92 2.43
C ALA A 337 9.14 -24.36 3.05
N GLU A 338 8.07 -24.51 2.25
CA GLU A 338 6.79 -25.00 2.74
C GLU A 338 6.87 -26.45 3.25
N LYS A 339 7.55 -27.33 2.50
CA LYS A 339 7.75 -28.71 2.94
C LYS A 339 8.61 -28.80 4.21
N LEU A 340 9.66 -27.96 4.32
CA LEU A 340 10.50 -27.85 5.52
C LEU A 340 9.67 -27.37 6.72
N ARG A 341 8.84 -26.35 6.53
CA ARG A 341 7.97 -25.82 7.57
C ARG A 341 7.00 -26.89 8.08
N GLN A 342 6.37 -27.62 7.18
CA GLN A 342 5.50 -28.76 7.54
C GLN A 342 6.24 -29.85 8.33
N ALA A 343 7.45 -30.19 7.88
CA ALA A 343 8.26 -31.22 8.56
C ALA A 343 8.76 -30.76 9.95
N LYS A 344 9.16 -29.49 10.06
CA LYS A 344 9.79 -28.94 11.27
C LYS A 344 8.78 -28.61 12.36
N TYR A 345 7.62 -28.08 11.98
CA TYR A 345 6.61 -27.58 12.92
C TYR A 345 5.32 -28.41 12.96
N ALA A 346 5.24 -29.44 12.13
CA ALA A 346 4.12 -30.42 12.09
C ALA A 346 2.74 -29.77 11.88
N PHE A 347 2.66 -28.75 11.02
CA PHE A 347 1.40 -28.20 10.52
C PHE A 347 1.52 -27.78 9.06
N SER A 348 0.39 -27.59 8.38
CA SER A 348 0.34 -27.03 7.03
C SER A 348 -0.55 -25.79 6.98
N GLU A 349 -0.20 -24.82 6.15
CA GLU A 349 -1.03 -23.63 5.90
C GLU A 349 -2.41 -24.01 5.34
N THR A 350 -2.48 -25.08 4.54
CA THR A 350 -3.75 -25.61 4.00
C THR A 350 -4.67 -26.10 5.12
N GLU A 351 -4.13 -26.71 6.17
CA GLU A 351 -4.91 -27.14 7.34
C GLU A 351 -5.36 -25.93 8.15
N VAL A 352 -4.46 -24.99 8.41
CA VAL A 352 -4.74 -23.73 9.13
C VAL A 352 -5.85 -22.95 8.44
N LYS A 353 -5.79 -22.81 7.13
CA LYS A 353 -6.76 -22.06 6.32
C LYS A 353 -8.19 -22.58 6.49
N LYS A 354 -8.41 -23.86 6.78
CA LYS A 354 -9.74 -24.42 7.06
C LYS A 354 -10.47 -23.80 8.24
N TYR A 355 -9.74 -23.16 9.14
CA TYR A 355 -10.29 -22.51 10.32
C TYR A 355 -10.68 -21.04 10.09
N PHE A 356 -10.35 -20.43 8.95
CA PHE A 356 -10.49 -18.99 8.74
C PHE A 356 -11.44 -18.62 7.60
N PRO A 357 -12.75 -18.98 7.69
CA PRO A 357 -13.73 -18.47 6.74
C PRO A 357 -13.87 -16.96 6.91
N ILE A 358 -14.01 -16.23 5.81
CA ILE A 358 -13.99 -14.76 5.79
C ILE A 358 -15.03 -14.12 6.73
N SER A 359 -16.20 -14.71 6.87
CA SER A 359 -17.24 -14.21 7.77
C SER A 359 -16.78 -14.20 9.24
N LYS A 360 -16.05 -15.22 9.67
CA LYS A 360 -15.48 -15.30 11.03
C LYS A 360 -14.26 -14.41 11.21
N VAL A 361 -13.41 -14.34 10.19
CA VAL A 361 -12.24 -13.44 10.22
C VAL A 361 -12.68 -11.99 10.40
N LEU A 362 -13.66 -11.53 9.61
CA LEU A 362 -14.20 -10.18 9.77
C LEU A 362 -14.86 -9.95 11.14
N ALA A 363 -15.64 -10.90 11.63
CA ALA A 363 -16.24 -10.80 12.98
C ALA A 363 -15.17 -10.68 14.08
N GLY A 364 -14.10 -11.47 13.98
CA GLY A 364 -12.97 -11.41 14.93
C GLY A 364 -12.17 -10.12 14.83
N LEU A 365 -11.91 -9.62 13.61
CA LEU A 365 -11.30 -8.33 13.38
C LEU A 365 -12.13 -7.19 14.02
N PHE A 366 -13.44 -7.19 13.81
CA PHE A 366 -14.34 -6.19 14.40
C PHE A 366 -14.38 -6.28 15.92
N ALA A 367 -14.35 -7.49 16.47
CA ALA A 367 -14.22 -7.69 17.93
C ALA A 367 -12.90 -7.14 18.49
N GLN A 368 -11.79 -7.30 17.76
CA GLN A 368 -10.50 -6.75 18.15
C GLN A 368 -10.50 -5.21 18.11
N ILE A 369 -11.07 -4.60 17.08
CA ILE A 369 -11.22 -3.14 16.96
C ILE A 369 -12.07 -2.61 18.13
N LYS A 370 -13.16 -3.30 18.46
CA LYS A 370 -14.00 -2.94 19.62
C LYS A 370 -13.25 -3.05 20.95
N LYS A 371 -12.44 -4.10 21.13
CA LYS A 371 -11.61 -4.29 22.32
C LYS A 371 -10.58 -3.17 22.50
N LEU A 372 -9.88 -2.80 21.40
CA LEU A 372 -8.83 -1.80 21.43
C LEU A 372 -9.39 -0.36 21.58
N TYR A 373 -10.46 -0.05 20.88
CA TYR A 373 -10.87 1.35 20.65
C TYR A 373 -12.34 1.62 21.04
N GLY A 374 -13.13 0.60 21.38
CA GLY A 374 -14.56 0.78 21.65
C GLY A 374 -15.40 1.06 20.42
N ILE A 375 -14.88 0.80 19.22
CA ILE A 375 -15.52 1.07 17.93
C ILE A 375 -16.20 -0.19 17.40
N GLU A 376 -17.44 -0.05 16.96
CA GLU A 376 -18.23 -1.12 16.33
C GLU A 376 -18.30 -0.90 14.82
N LEU A 377 -18.26 -1.99 14.06
CA LEU A 377 -18.51 -1.97 12.62
C LEU A 377 -19.84 -2.63 12.33
N ALA A 378 -20.71 -1.94 11.59
CA ALA A 378 -22.02 -2.42 11.19
C ALA A 378 -22.15 -2.39 9.67
N GLU A 379 -22.51 -3.53 9.07
CA GLU A 379 -22.69 -3.62 7.62
C GLU A 379 -23.89 -2.78 7.17
N LYS A 380 -23.72 -2.05 6.07
CA LYS A 380 -24.75 -1.26 5.42
C LYS A 380 -24.73 -1.53 3.93
N THR A 381 -25.91 -1.72 3.34
CA THR A 381 -26.03 -1.84 1.89
C THR A 381 -25.93 -0.47 1.24
N VAL A 382 -24.96 -0.30 0.37
CA VAL A 382 -24.72 0.91 -0.43
C VAL A 382 -24.41 0.52 -1.87
N PRO A 383 -24.48 1.44 -2.84
CA PRO A 383 -23.98 1.20 -4.18
C PRO A 383 -22.49 0.86 -4.18
N VAL A 384 -22.11 -0.17 -4.91
CA VAL A 384 -20.73 -0.66 -5.01
C VAL A 384 -20.36 -0.92 -6.47
N TRP A 385 -19.08 -1.00 -6.80
CA TRP A 385 -18.54 -1.24 -8.15
C TRP A 385 -18.46 -2.72 -8.52
N HIS A 386 -18.52 -3.63 -7.54
CA HIS A 386 -18.48 -5.07 -7.76
C HIS A 386 -19.32 -5.79 -6.70
N LYS A 387 -19.94 -6.91 -7.07
CA LYS A 387 -20.86 -7.66 -6.19
C LYS A 387 -20.25 -8.17 -4.88
N ASP A 388 -18.93 -8.37 -4.85
CA ASP A 388 -18.22 -8.91 -3.68
C ASP A 388 -17.71 -7.80 -2.74
N VAL A 389 -17.93 -6.53 -3.08
CA VAL A 389 -17.56 -5.39 -2.23
C VAL A 389 -18.61 -5.22 -1.14
N ARG A 390 -18.14 -5.02 0.09
CA ARG A 390 -18.98 -4.78 1.26
C ARG A 390 -18.67 -3.42 1.86
N TYR A 391 -19.65 -2.79 2.48
CA TYR A 391 -19.49 -1.50 3.15
C TYR A 391 -19.89 -1.61 4.62
N PHE A 392 -19.09 -1.01 5.50
CA PHE A 392 -19.30 -0.99 6.93
C PHE A 392 -19.26 0.43 7.48
N GLU A 393 -20.22 0.78 8.33
CA GLU A 393 -20.17 1.98 9.14
C GLU A 393 -19.41 1.71 10.43
N LEU A 394 -18.49 2.62 10.78
CA LEU A 394 -17.84 2.64 12.09
C LEU A 394 -18.69 3.43 13.06
N LYS A 395 -18.95 2.87 14.24
CA LYS A 395 -19.79 3.47 15.26
C LYS A 395 -19.08 3.58 16.60
N GLN A 396 -19.21 4.74 17.21
CA GLN A 396 -18.80 4.98 18.60
C GLN A 396 -20.04 5.39 19.39
N ASP A 397 -20.34 4.67 20.48
CA ASP A 397 -21.52 4.91 21.32
C ASP A 397 -22.84 5.02 20.50
N GLY A 398 -22.97 4.20 19.47
CA GLY A 398 -24.13 4.14 18.58
C GLY A 398 -24.16 5.22 17.47
N GLN A 399 -23.21 6.15 17.48
CA GLN A 399 -23.13 7.21 16.44
C GLN A 399 -22.11 6.82 15.36
N THR A 400 -22.47 7.00 14.09
CA THR A 400 -21.57 6.78 12.97
C THR A 400 -20.46 7.83 12.98
N ILE A 401 -19.20 7.38 12.87
CA ILE A 401 -18.01 8.22 12.84
C ILE A 401 -17.21 8.10 11.55
N GLY A 402 -17.53 7.15 10.69
CA GLY A 402 -16.89 6.93 9.39
C GLY A 402 -17.44 5.72 8.67
N GLY A 403 -16.91 5.43 7.49
CA GLY A 403 -17.29 4.30 6.68
C GLY A 403 -16.14 3.67 5.90
N VAL A 404 -16.24 2.38 5.60
CA VAL A 404 -15.21 1.66 4.89
C VAL A 404 -15.80 0.69 3.88
N TYR A 405 -15.32 0.79 2.62
CA TYR A 405 -15.51 -0.23 1.60
C TYR A 405 -14.42 -1.29 1.71
N MET A 406 -14.79 -2.56 1.65
CA MET A 406 -13.87 -3.69 1.63
C MET A 406 -14.02 -4.45 0.31
N ASP A 407 -12.97 -4.38 -0.52
CA ASP A 407 -12.83 -5.09 -1.79
C ASP A 407 -11.69 -6.09 -1.68
N LEU A 408 -11.99 -7.31 -1.23
CA LEU A 408 -11.01 -8.22 -0.67
C LEU A 408 -10.42 -9.23 -1.67
N TYR A 409 -11.07 -9.50 -2.80
CA TYR A 409 -10.70 -10.64 -3.65
C TYR A 409 -10.01 -10.24 -4.95
N ALA A 410 -9.05 -11.09 -5.37
CA ALA A 410 -8.42 -10.98 -6.68
C ALA A 410 -9.41 -11.27 -7.81
N ARG A 411 -9.29 -10.53 -8.91
CA ARG A 411 -10.01 -10.74 -10.16
C ARG A 411 -9.31 -10.08 -11.33
N GLU A 412 -9.69 -10.47 -12.54
CA GLU A 412 -9.26 -9.79 -13.77
C GLU A 412 -9.72 -8.31 -13.77
N GLY A 413 -8.92 -7.42 -14.33
CA GLY A 413 -9.19 -5.97 -14.36
C GLY A 413 -9.01 -5.27 -13.01
N LYS A 414 -8.46 -5.95 -12.01
CA LYS A 414 -8.11 -5.36 -10.71
C LYS A 414 -6.61 -5.38 -10.51
N ARG A 415 -6.06 -4.21 -10.15
CA ARG A 415 -4.63 -4.09 -9.83
C ARG A 415 -4.24 -5.02 -8.69
N GLY A 416 -3.11 -5.70 -8.82
CA GLY A 416 -2.55 -6.57 -7.79
C GLY A 416 -1.98 -5.80 -6.60
N GLY A 417 -1.73 -6.53 -5.51
CA GLY A 417 -1.30 -5.98 -4.23
C GLY A 417 -2.46 -5.69 -3.28
N ALA A 418 -2.16 -5.07 -2.15
CA ALA A 418 -3.14 -4.57 -1.22
C ALA A 418 -2.85 -3.10 -0.95
N TRP A 419 -3.89 -2.32 -0.66
CA TRP A 419 -3.75 -0.90 -0.34
C TRP A 419 -5.01 -0.37 0.34
N MET A 420 -4.82 0.70 1.10
CA MET A 420 -5.87 1.59 1.57
C MET A 420 -5.85 2.88 0.76
N ASP A 421 -7.01 3.43 0.46
CA ASP A 421 -7.16 4.77 -0.12
C ASP A 421 -8.34 5.51 0.52
N GLY A 422 -8.32 6.84 0.50
CA GLY A 422 -9.38 7.67 1.07
C GLY A 422 -10.37 8.13 0.01
N TYR A 423 -11.66 7.96 0.28
CA TYR A 423 -12.69 8.62 -0.51
C TYR A 423 -12.88 10.07 -0.08
N LYS A 424 -13.01 10.30 1.23
CA LYS A 424 -13.11 11.63 1.85
C LYS A 424 -12.50 11.62 3.24
N SER A 425 -11.97 12.76 3.64
CA SER A 425 -11.38 12.98 4.97
C SER A 425 -12.42 13.52 5.94
N ARG A 426 -12.20 13.33 7.24
CA ARG A 426 -12.94 14.07 8.26
C ARG A 426 -12.68 15.56 8.09
N ARG A 427 -13.74 16.35 8.12
CA ARG A 427 -13.70 17.79 7.91
C ARG A 427 -14.87 18.49 8.58
N ARG A 428 -14.60 19.66 9.17
CA ARG A 428 -15.66 20.57 9.63
C ARG A 428 -15.75 21.77 8.68
N PHE A 429 -16.93 21.98 8.14
CA PHE A 429 -17.19 23.11 7.27
C PHE A 429 -17.46 24.39 8.08
N ALA A 430 -17.38 25.56 7.42
CA ALA A 430 -17.60 26.88 8.04
C ALA A 430 -18.99 27.01 8.71
N ASP A 431 -20.01 26.32 8.21
CA ASP A 431 -21.37 26.28 8.78
C ASP A 431 -21.48 25.36 10.02
N GLY A 432 -20.39 24.71 10.44
CA GLY A 432 -20.32 23.76 11.54
C GLY A 432 -20.67 22.33 11.19
N THR A 433 -21.09 22.04 9.94
CA THR A 433 -21.38 20.68 9.48
C THR A 433 -20.10 19.83 9.51
N LEU A 434 -20.21 18.60 10.01
CA LEU A 434 -19.12 17.63 10.06
C LEU A 434 -19.25 16.62 8.92
N GLN A 435 -18.24 16.57 8.04
CA GLN A 435 -18.04 15.47 7.09
C GLN A 435 -17.29 14.34 7.78
N LEU A 436 -17.83 13.12 7.69
CA LEU A 436 -17.18 11.93 8.22
C LEU A 436 -16.22 11.31 7.19
N PRO A 437 -15.13 10.69 7.65
CA PRO A 437 -14.15 10.07 6.75
C PRO A 437 -14.70 8.77 6.16
N THR A 438 -14.26 8.45 4.94
CA THR A 438 -14.55 7.17 4.28
C THR A 438 -13.30 6.66 3.58
N ALA A 439 -13.05 5.36 3.70
CA ALA A 439 -11.88 4.69 3.13
C ALA A 439 -12.28 3.51 2.24
N TYR A 440 -11.35 3.14 1.35
CA TYR A 440 -11.33 1.89 0.60
C TYR A 440 -10.23 0.99 1.18
N LEU A 441 -10.57 -0.26 1.53
CA LEU A 441 -9.60 -1.31 1.79
C LEU A 441 -9.65 -2.30 0.64
N VAL A 442 -8.56 -2.42 -0.10
CA VAL A 442 -8.47 -3.26 -1.28
C VAL A 442 -7.40 -4.32 -1.07
N CYS A 443 -7.78 -5.58 -1.22
CA CYS A 443 -6.90 -6.73 -1.14
C CYS A 443 -7.04 -7.61 -2.41
N ASN A 444 -6.21 -8.61 -2.54
CA ASN A 444 -6.24 -9.56 -3.63
C ASN A 444 -6.17 -11.01 -3.09
N PHE A 445 -7.07 -11.32 -2.14
CA PHE A 445 -7.18 -12.64 -1.54
C PHE A 445 -7.75 -13.66 -2.52
N THR A 446 -7.57 -14.94 -2.19
CA THR A 446 -8.20 -16.05 -2.93
C THR A 446 -9.72 -15.86 -2.93
N PRO A 447 -10.36 -15.78 -4.11
CA PRO A 447 -11.79 -15.54 -4.19
C PRO A 447 -12.62 -16.72 -3.72
N PRO A 448 -13.91 -16.52 -3.34
CA PRO A 448 -14.85 -17.60 -3.10
C PRO A 448 -15.08 -18.40 -4.40
N VAL A 449 -15.35 -19.71 -4.27
CA VAL A 449 -15.63 -20.59 -5.40
C VAL A 449 -16.98 -21.27 -5.20
N GLY A 450 -17.87 -21.10 -6.17
CA GLY A 450 -19.24 -21.60 -6.08
C GLY A 450 -20.01 -21.01 -4.90
N ASP A 451 -20.68 -21.84 -4.12
CA ASP A 451 -21.45 -21.42 -2.94
C ASP A 451 -20.61 -21.39 -1.64
N LYS A 452 -19.31 -21.70 -1.72
CA LYS A 452 -18.42 -21.69 -0.55
C LYS A 452 -17.84 -20.31 -0.36
N GLU A 453 -17.91 -19.79 0.88
CA GLU A 453 -17.21 -18.55 1.22
C GLU A 453 -15.69 -18.70 1.14
N ALA A 454 -15.00 -17.58 0.91
CA ALA A 454 -13.54 -17.57 0.90
C ALA A 454 -12.97 -17.92 2.28
N ARG A 455 -11.83 -18.61 2.27
CA ARG A 455 -11.04 -18.92 3.46
C ARG A 455 -9.68 -18.26 3.30
N LEU A 456 -9.24 -17.61 4.35
CA LEU A 456 -7.99 -16.87 4.35
C LEU A 456 -6.84 -17.71 4.91
N SER A 457 -5.68 -17.62 4.29
CA SER A 457 -4.42 -18.05 4.90
C SER A 457 -4.05 -17.10 6.04
N HIS A 458 -3.13 -17.51 6.91
CA HIS A 458 -2.65 -16.62 7.95
C HIS A 458 -1.99 -15.35 7.39
N ASP A 459 -1.23 -15.46 6.29
CA ASP A 459 -0.64 -14.31 5.61
C ASP A 459 -1.69 -13.35 5.03
N GLU A 460 -2.80 -13.88 4.51
CA GLU A 460 -3.93 -13.04 4.05
C GLU A 460 -4.61 -12.33 5.24
N ILE A 461 -4.68 -12.95 6.42
CA ILE A 461 -5.19 -12.32 7.64
C ILE A 461 -4.23 -11.21 8.10
N ILE A 462 -2.92 -11.44 8.08
CA ILE A 462 -1.92 -10.40 8.36
C ILE A 462 -2.14 -9.20 7.44
N THR A 463 -2.28 -9.43 6.15
CA THR A 463 -2.55 -8.37 5.16
C THR A 463 -3.85 -7.61 5.46
N LEU A 464 -4.93 -8.33 5.81
CA LEU A 464 -6.20 -7.69 6.19
C LEU A 464 -6.06 -6.78 7.42
N PHE A 465 -5.33 -7.22 8.43
CA PHE A 465 -5.05 -6.40 9.62
C PHE A 465 -4.16 -5.21 9.30
N HIS A 466 -3.17 -5.39 8.41
CA HIS A 466 -2.32 -4.33 7.90
C HIS A 466 -3.15 -3.21 7.24
N GLU A 467 -3.94 -3.56 6.22
CA GLU A 467 -4.76 -2.57 5.52
C GLU A 467 -5.81 -1.94 6.44
N THR A 468 -6.34 -2.72 7.39
CA THR A 468 -7.24 -2.19 8.42
C THR A 468 -6.53 -1.17 9.30
N GLY A 469 -5.25 -1.36 9.62
CA GLY A 469 -4.46 -0.40 10.38
C GLY A 469 -4.37 0.97 9.69
N HIS A 470 -4.13 1.00 8.38
CA HIS A 470 -4.22 2.22 7.57
C HIS A 470 -5.64 2.81 7.59
N GLY A 471 -6.65 1.96 7.39
CA GLY A 471 -8.05 2.39 7.44
C GLY A 471 -8.40 3.04 8.78
N LEU A 472 -8.01 2.45 9.90
CA LEU A 472 -8.25 2.99 11.24
C LEU A 472 -7.53 4.33 11.45
N HIS A 473 -6.31 4.49 10.92
CA HIS A 473 -5.59 5.77 10.96
C HIS A 473 -6.38 6.88 10.26
N HIS A 474 -6.99 6.57 9.11
CA HIS A 474 -7.83 7.52 8.38
C HIS A 474 -9.18 7.77 9.06
N LEU A 475 -9.83 6.72 9.57
CA LEU A 475 -11.22 6.75 10.02
C LEU A 475 -11.39 7.17 11.48
N LEU A 476 -10.39 6.94 12.35
CA LEU A 476 -10.46 7.27 13.77
C LEU A 476 -9.84 8.64 14.12
N THR A 477 -9.51 9.43 13.11
CA THR A 477 -9.02 10.78 13.31
C THR A 477 -10.05 11.67 14.01
N GLN A 478 -9.57 12.57 14.86
CA GLN A 478 -10.36 13.64 15.46
C GLN A 478 -9.98 15.03 14.91
N VAL A 479 -9.13 15.05 13.88
CA VAL A 479 -8.72 16.27 13.20
C VAL A 479 -9.75 16.65 12.14
N ASP A 480 -10.24 17.87 12.21
CA ASP A 480 -11.28 18.42 11.31
C ASP A 480 -10.69 19.18 10.09
N GLU A 481 -9.37 19.22 9.93
CA GLU A 481 -8.68 19.95 8.85
C GLU A 481 -8.16 19.00 7.77
N VAL A 482 -8.68 19.14 6.57
CA VAL A 482 -8.20 18.41 5.38
C VAL A 482 -6.71 18.70 5.15
N GLY A 483 -5.97 17.70 4.72
CA GLY A 483 -4.52 17.79 4.51
C GLY A 483 -3.69 17.34 5.71
N VAL A 484 -4.27 17.36 6.94
CA VAL A 484 -3.65 16.80 8.16
C VAL A 484 -4.60 15.90 8.95
N SER A 485 -5.77 15.62 8.38
CA SER A 485 -6.79 14.71 8.94
C SER A 485 -6.53 13.27 8.52
N GLY A 486 -6.59 12.34 9.46
CA GLY A 486 -6.38 10.93 9.22
C GLY A 486 -4.97 10.63 8.74
N ILE A 487 -4.85 9.88 7.66
CA ILE A 487 -3.56 9.51 7.07
C ILE A 487 -2.87 10.67 6.33
N ASN A 488 -3.63 11.74 6.00
CA ASN A 488 -3.09 12.86 5.24
C ASN A 488 -2.10 13.68 6.08
N GLY A 489 -1.01 14.12 5.45
CA GLY A 489 0.02 14.92 6.09
C GLY A 489 0.93 14.17 7.06
N VAL A 490 0.71 12.88 7.28
CA VAL A 490 1.62 12.01 8.03
C VAL A 490 2.87 11.79 7.21
N GLU A 491 4.04 11.81 7.86
CA GLU A 491 5.31 11.52 7.20
C GLU A 491 5.28 10.11 6.61
N TRP A 492 5.66 9.97 5.33
CA TRP A 492 5.50 8.73 4.59
C TRP A 492 6.28 7.56 5.18
N ASP A 493 7.40 7.81 5.82
CA ASP A 493 8.19 6.81 6.53
C ASP A 493 7.65 6.42 7.91
N ALA A 494 6.57 7.07 8.36
CA ALA A 494 5.78 6.68 9.52
C ALA A 494 4.39 6.13 9.17
N VAL A 495 3.96 6.22 7.91
CA VAL A 495 2.61 5.87 7.49
C VAL A 495 2.27 4.40 7.76
N GLU A 496 3.28 3.53 7.74
CA GLU A 496 3.15 2.09 8.03
C GLU A 496 3.11 1.76 9.54
N LEU A 497 3.26 2.74 10.43
CA LEU A 497 3.20 2.46 11.87
C LEU A 497 1.86 1.83 12.29
N PRO A 498 0.69 2.38 11.95
CA PRO A 498 -0.59 1.78 12.36
C PRO A 498 -0.89 0.45 11.66
N SER A 499 -0.48 0.29 10.42
CA SER A 499 -0.69 -0.94 9.64
C SER A 499 0.12 -2.11 10.19
N GLN A 500 1.43 -1.95 10.30
CA GLN A 500 2.33 -2.96 10.87
C GLN A 500 2.06 -3.22 12.35
N PHE A 501 1.61 -2.20 13.09
CA PHE A 501 1.18 -2.37 14.47
C PHE A 501 0.02 -3.38 14.58
N MET A 502 -0.99 -3.28 13.73
CA MET A 502 -2.13 -4.21 13.74
C MET A 502 -1.75 -5.66 13.43
N GLU A 503 -0.71 -5.89 12.65
CA GLU A 503 -0.23 -7.24 12.32
C GLU A 503 0.17 -8.07 13.55
N ASN A 504 0.61 -7.42 14.63
CA ASN A 504 1.05 -8.12 15.84
C ASN A 504 -0.07 -8.90 16.50
N PHE A 505 -1.31 -8.42 16.47
CA PHE A 505 -2.45 -9.05 17.13
C PHE A 505 -2.85 -10.40 16.53
N VAL A 506 -2.53 -10.67 15.26
CA VAL A 506 -2.81 -11.97 14.63
C VAL A 506 -1.80 -13.08 15.03
N TRP A 507 -0.89 -12.77 15.94
CA TRP A 507 -0.01 -13.73 16.59
C TRP A 507 -0.42 -14.00 18.05
N GLU A 508 -1.57 -13.48 18.48
CA GLU A 508 -2.18 -13.78 19.77
C GLU A 508 -3.25 -14.87 19.64
N TYR A 509 -3.19 -15.90 20.48
CA TYR A 509 -4.14 -17.03 20.43
C TYR A 509 -5.59 -16.57 20.55
N ASP A 510 -5.88 -15.72 21.53
CA ASP A 510 -7.26 -15.29 21.80
C ASP A 510 -7.85 -14.50 20.61
N VAL A 511 -7.02 -13.76 19.90
CA VAL A 511 -7.43 -13.02 18.69
C VAL A 511 -7.74 -13.99 17.56
N LEU A 512 -6.83 -14.93 17.26
CA LEU A 512 -7.05 -15.93 16.20
C LEU A 512 -8.21 -16.88 16.53
N ALA A 513 -8.35 -17.29 17.78
CA ALA A 513 -9.44 -18.16 18.21
C ALA A 513 -10.81 -17.52 17.96
N GLN A 514 -10.96 -16.22 18.24
CA GLN A 514 -12.21 -15.49 18.02
C GLN A 514 -12.60 -15.40 16.54
N MET A 515 -11.64 -15.40 15.62
CA MET A 515 -11.87 -15.33 14.19
C MET A 515 -11.83 -16.69 13.49
N SER A 516 -11.83 -17.78 14.25
CA SER A 516 -11.73 -19.13 13.70
C SER A 516 -13.02 -19.94 13.81
N SER A 517 -13.26 -20.78 12.82
CA SER A 517 -14.32 -21.78 12.80
C SER A 517 -14.01 -22.79 11.69
N HIS A 518 -13.67 -24.02 12.05
CA HIS A 518 -13.35 -25.05 11.06
C HIS A 518 -14.53 -25.28 10.11
N GLU A 519 -14.25 -25.35 8.81
CA GLU A 519 -15.24 -25.36 7.75
C GLU A 519 -16.28 -26.51 7.84
N GLU A 520 -15.88 -27.69 8.34
CA GLU A 520 -16.77 -28.84 8.45
C GLU A 520 -17.35 -29.02 9.86
N THR A 521 -16.55 -28.74 10.89
CA THR A 521 -16.91 -29.06 12.28
C THR A 521 -17.36 -27.85 13.09
N GLY A 522 -17.08 -26.63 12.62
CA GLY A 522 -17.30 -25.39 13.36
C GLY A 522 -16.36 -25.22 14.55
N ALA A 523 -15.37 -26.08 14.73
CA ALA A 523 -14.44 -26.03 15.86
C ALA A 523 -13.55 -24.77 15.76
N VAL A 524 -13.24 -24.20 16.93
CA VAL A 524 -12.26 -23.12 17.08
C VAL A 524 -10.86 -23.66 16.81
N LEU A 525 -9.95 -22.81 16.34
CA LEU A 525 -8.53 -23.14 16.15
C LEU A 525 -7.96 -23.79 17.41
N PRO A 526 -7.48 -25.05 17.35
CA PRO A 526 -6.90 -25.71 18.52
C PRO A 526 -5.64 -24.98 19.01
N LYS A 527 -5.51 -24.84 20.33
CA LYS A 527 -4.32 -24.22 20.93
C LYS A 527 -3.03 -24.90 20.50
N GLU A 528 -3.05 -26.24 20.35
CA GLU A 528 -1.90 -27.01 19.88
C GLU A 528 -1.48 -26.63 18.45
N LEU A 529 -2.46 -26.41 17.55
CA LEU A 529 -2.17 -25.98 16.18
C LEU A 529 -1.62 -24.54 16.17
N PHE A 530 -2.21 -23.66 16.98
CA PHE A 530 -1.68 -22.30 17.17
C PHE A 530 -0.23 -22.32 17.69
N ASP A 531 0.08 -23.15 18.67
CA ASP A 531 1.43 -23.24 19.23
C ASP A 531 2.47 -23.66 18.19
N LYS A 532 2.08 -24.55 17.27
CA LYS A 532 2.90 -24.93 16.12
C LYS A 532 3.09 -23.77 15.15
N MET A 533 2.03 -23.03 14.83
CA MET A 533 2.11 -21.82 13.99
C MET A 533 3.00 -20.76 14.65
N HIS A 534 2.80 -20.51 15.94
CA HIS A 534 3.58 -19.52 16.70
C HIS A 534 5.07 -19.90 16.79
N ALA A 535 5.40 -21.18 16.92
CA ALA A 535 6.77 -21.66 16.86
C ALA A 535 7.43 -21.39 15.49
N ALA A 536 6.62 -21.35 14.43
CA ALA A 536 7.07 -21.03 13.07
C ALA A 536 7.09 -19.53 12.76
N LYS A 537 6.66 -18.66 13.68
CA LYS A 537 6.54 -17.19 13.45
C LYS A 537 7.79 -16.57 12.82
N ASN A 538 8.95 -16.94 13.31
CA ASN A 538 10.24 -16.43 12.83
C ASN A 538 10.92 -17.37 11.83
N PHE A 539 10.19 -18.33 11.26
CA PHE A 539 10.70 -19.20 10.22
C PHE A 539 11.13 -18.39 9.00
N GLN A 540 12.39 -18.48 8.63
CA GLN A 540 12.99 -17.73 7.52
C GLN A 540 12.91 -16.19 7.66
N ARG A 541 12.76 -15.68 8.88
CA ARG A 541 12.71 -14.23 9.13
C ARG A 541 13.99 -13.52 8.67
N GLY A 542 15.15 -14.19 8.78
CA GLY A 542 16.43 -13.67 8.27
C GLY A 542 16.40 -13.45 6.75
N MET A 543 15.95 -14.46 5.99
CA MET A 543 15.83 -14.35 4.53
C MET A 543 14.83 -13.29 4.12
N PHE A 544 13.69 -13.21 4.81
CA PHE A 544 12.69 -12.19 4.56
C PHE A 544 13.27 -10.78 4.75
N LEU A 545 13.95 -10.53 5.87
CA LEU A 545 14.46 -9.20 6.19
C LEU A 545 15.57 -8.76 5.22
N VAL A 546 16.51 -9.63 4.86
CA VAL A 546 17.55 -9.26 3.86
C VAL A 546 16.92 -9.00 2.48
N ARG A 547 15.82 -9.66 2.14
CA ARG A 547 15.08 -9.39 0.90
C ARG A 547 14.44 -8.00 0.93
N GLN A 548 13.88 -7.60 2.06
CA GLN A 548 13.34 -6.24 2.22
C GLN A 548 14.45 -5.19 2.15
N MET A 549 15.63 -5.49 2.72
CA MET A 549 16.79 -4.60 2.61
C MET A 549 17.32 -4.48 1.18
N GLU A 550 17.32 -5.57 0.41
CA GLU A 550 17.64 -5.53 -1.02
C GLU A 550 16.73 -4.53 -1.77
N PHE A 551 15.44 -4.57 -1.52
CA PHE A 551 14.47 -3.67 -2.16
C PHE A 551 14.67 -2.22 -1.75
N ALA A 552 14.83 -1.97 -0.44
CA ALA A 552 14.98 -0.62 0.10
C ALA A 552 16.31 0.03 -0.30
N LEU A 553 17.41 -0.74 -0.31
CA LEU A 553 18.71 -0.26 -0.77
C LEU A 553 18.70 0.01 -2.28
N PHE A 554 18.12 -0.89 -3.07
CA PHE A 554 17.97 -0.66 -4.51
C PHE A 554 17.20 0.62 -4.81
N ASP A 555 16.05 0.81 -4.17
CA ASP A 555 15.24 2.02 -4.30
C ASP A 555 16.05 3.28 -3.97
N MET A 556 16.65 3.32 -2.77
CA MET A 556 17.38 4.49 -2.33
C MET A 556 18.59 4.79 -3.25
N GLU A 557 19.37 3.77 -3.63
CA GLU A 557 20.57 3.92 -4.46
C GLU A 557 20.27 4.43 -5.88
N ILE A 558 19.17 3.97 -6.54
CA ILE A 558 18.83 4.44 -7.89
C ILE A 558 18.35 5.89 -7.91
N TYR A 559 17.66 6.33 -6.85
CA TYR A 559 17.18 7.71 -6.72
C TYR A 559 18.19 8.67 -6.07
N HIS A 560 19.28 8.15 -5.48
CA HIS A 560 20.40 8.91 -4.94
C HIS A 560 21.44 9.30 -6.02
N GLN A 561 21.25 8.87 -7.27
CA GLN A 561 22.12 9.22 -8.38
C GLN A 561 22.02 10.71 -8.76
N GLU A 562 23.15 11.36 -8.96
CA GLU A 562 23.26 12.77 -9.35
C GLU A 562 23.64 12.96 -10.84
N ASP A 563 24.16 11.90 -11.48
CA ASP A 563 24.65 11.89 -12.86
C ASP A 563 23.63 11.22 -13.79
N GLU A 564 23.08 11.99 -14.74
CA GLU A 564 22.16 11.49 -15.74
C GLU A 564 22.75 10.36 -16.59
N GLY A 565 24.06 10.39 -16.85
CA GLY A 565 24.77 9.36 -17.62
C GLY A 565 24.75 7.99 -16.96
N ARG A 566 24.53 7.94 -15.65
CA ARG A 566 24.53 6.71 -14.85
C ARG A 566 23.15 6.14 -14.58
N LEU A 567 22.08 6.82 -14.95
CA LEU A 567 20.69 6.37 -14.67
C LEU A 567 20.37 5.02 -15.31
N LYS A 568 21.01 4.69 -16.45
CA LYS A 568 20.85 3.38 -17.12
C LYS A 568 21.60 2.24 -16.42
N GLU A 569 22.43 2.55 -15.43
CA GLU A 569 23.16 1.55 -14.62
C GLU A 569 22.28 0.93 -13.53
N TRP A 570 20.98 1.21 -13.49
CA TRP A 570 20.08 0.66 -12.47
C TRP A 570 20.12 -0.87 -12.36
N PRO A 571 20.30 -1.67 -13.44
CA PRO A 571 20.47 -3.12 -13.30
C PRO A 571 21.76 -3.50 -12.56
N GLN A 572 22.86 -2.78 -12.83
CA GLN A 572 24.15 -3.01 -12.14
C GLN A 572 24.08 -2.58 -10.68
N ILE A 573 23.30 -1.55 -10.35
CA ILE A 573 23.04 -1.15 -8.96
C ILE A 573 22.29 -2.26 -8.22
N LEU A 574 21.25 -2.85 -8.84
CA LEU A 574 20.54 -3.98 -8.26
C LEU A 574 21.47 -5.19 -8.03
N ASP A 575 22.30 -5.51 -9.02
CA ASP A 575 23.27 -6.61 -8.90
C ASP A 575 24.29 -6.35 -7.76
N LYS A 576 24.78 -5.12 -7.63
CA LYS A 576 25.67 -4.72 -6.53
C LYS A 576 24.99 -4.89 -5.16
N VAL A 577 23.76 -4.40 -5.02
CA VAL A 577 22.99 -4.54 -3.77
C VAL A 577 22.78 -6.03 -3.43
N ARG A 578 22.43 -6.85 -4.42
CA ARG A 578 22.26 -8.30 -4.24
C ARG A 578 23.57 -8.98 -3.78
N GLN A 579 24.70 -8.62 -4.37
CA GLN A 579 26.00 -9.16 -3.95
C GLN A 579 26.33 -8.82 -2.50
N GLU A 580 25.92 -7.65 -2.04
CA GLU A 580 26.20 -7.18 -0.68
C GLU A 580 25.28 -7.83 0.36
N VAL A 581 23.96 -7.81 0.15
CA VAL A 581 22.99 -8.18 1.18
C VAL A 581 22.31 -9.52 0.96
N ALA A 582 22.07 -9.95 -0.29
CA ALA A 582 21.31 -11.14 -0.57
C ALA A 582 22.06 -12.43 -0.24
N VAL A 583 21.33 -13.45 0.18
CA VAL A 583 21.87 -14.82 0.40
C VAL A 583 21.47 -15.77 -0.74
N THR A 584 20.57 -15.34 -1.60
CA THR A 584 20.14 -16.04 -2.82
C THR A 584 20.40 -15.17 -4.04
N GLN A 585 20.81 -15.78 -5.14
CA GLN A 585 20.98 -15.09 -6.42
C GLN A 585 19.91 -15.56 -7.39
N PRO A 586 19.05 -14.66 -7.89
CA PRO A 586 18.04 -15.03 -8.88
C PRO A 586 18.70 -15.35 -10.23
N PRO A 587 17.99 -16.10 -11.11
CA PRO A 587 18.47 -16.36 -12.46
C PRO A 587 18.72 -15.07 -13.25
N ALA A 588 19.64 -15.10 -14.19
CA ALA A 588 20.00 -13.95 -15.03
C ALA A 588 18.84 -13.34 -15.83
N TYR A 589 17.78 -14.13 -16.08
CA TYR A 589 16.56 -13.65 -16.73
C TYR A 589 15.59 -12.94 -15.77
N ASN A 590 15.86 -12.88 -14.47
CA ASN A 590 14.98 -12.18 -13.52
C ASN A 590 14.93 -10.67 -13.85
N ARG A 591 13.70 -10.17 -14.01
CA ARG A 591 13.41 -8.75 -14.33
C ARG A 591 12.50 -8.14 -13.26
N PHE A 592 12.65 -8.56 -12.02
CA PHE A 592 11.83 -8.11 -10.89
C PHE A 592 11.63 -6.59 -10.87
N ALA A 593 12.66 -5.79 -11.11
CA ALA A 593 12.57 -4.34 -11.07
C ALA A 593 11.53 -3.77 -12.05
N LEU A 594 11.28 -4.43 -13.19
CA LEU A 594 10.30 -4.00 -14.18
C LEU A 594 8.85 -4.26 -13.78
N SER A 595 8.62 -4.93 -12.65
CA SER A 595 7.32 -5.09 -12.03
C SER A 595 7.25 -4.56 -10.58
N PHE A 596 8.27 -3.80 -10.17
CA PHE A 596 8.33 -3.20 -8.83
C PHE A 596 7.52 -1.90 -8.75
N SER A 597 6.21 -2.03 -8.77
CA SER A 597 5.27 -0.89 -8.83
C SER A 597 5.39 0.06 -7.65
N HIS A 598 5.78 -0.38 -6.46
CA HIS A 598 5.93 0.48 -5.28
C HIS A 598 6.76 1.73 -5.57
N ILE A 599 7.93 1.56 -6.20
CA ILE A 599 8.89 2.65 -6.41
C ILE A 599 8.74 3.35 -7.77
N PHE A 600 8.01 2.77 -8.73
CA PHE A 600 7.83 3.36 -10.06
C PHE A 600 6.40 3.83 -10.36
N ALA A 601 5.41 3.41 -9.56
CA ALA A 601 4.01 3.76 -9.77
C ALA A 601 3.20 3.89 -8.46
N GLY A 602 3.77 3.53 -7.31
CA GLY A 602 3.06 3.39 -6.04
C GLY A 602 3.37 4.46 -4.99
N GLY A 603 4.15 5.50 -5.32
CA GLY A 603 4.47 6.59 -4.40
C GLY A 603 5.63 6.32 -3.43
N TYR A 604 6.32 5.18 -3.55
CA TYR A 604 7.45 4.80 -2.70
C TYR A 604 8.83 5.08 -3.32
N ALA A 605 8.93 5.92 -4.34
CA ALA A 605 10.21 6.32 -4.92
C ALA A 605 11.11 6.99 -3.87
N ALA A 606 12.32 6.46 -3.68
CA ALA A 606 13.20 6.80 -2.56
C ALA A 606 12.47 6.80 -1.20
N GLY A 607 11.60 5.82 -1.01
CA GLY A 607 10.70 5.73 0.13
C GLY A 607 10.39 4.30 0.58
N TYR A 608 10.86 3.26 -0.11
CA TYR A 608 10.58 1.88 0.26
C TYR A 608 11.17 1.50 1.64
N TYR A 609 12.22 2.18 2.08
CA TYR A 609 12.77 2.03 3.42
C TYR A 609 11.72 2.28 4.53
N SER A 610 10.65 2.98 4.22
CA SER A 610 9.57 3.32 5.16
C SER A 610 8.99 2.09 5.85
N TYR A 611 8.92 0.94 5.16
CA TYR A 611 8.49 -0.32 5.76
C TYR A 611 9.39 -0.75 6.92
N ALA A 612 10.70 -0.74 6.73
CA ALA A 612 11.64 -1.10 7.77
C ALA A 612 11.72 -0.04 8.88
N TRP A 613 11.65 1.24 8.51
CA TRP A 613 11.65 2.35 9.44
C TRP A 613 10.43 2.33 10.37
N ALA A 614 9.25 2.19 9.79
CA ALA A 614 8.01 2.10 10.54
C ALA A 614 7.87 0.78 11.31
N GLU A 615 8.53 -0.31 10.88
CA GLU A 615 8.54 -1.58 11.63
C GLU A 615 9.26 -1.43 12.96
N VAL A 616 10.29 -0.59 13.05
CA VAL A 616 10.92 -0.20 14.33
C VAL A 616 9.89 0.48 15.24
N LEU A 617 9.14 1.45 14.69
CA LEU A 617 8.11 2.17 15.42
C LEU A 617 6.99 1.24 15.88
N SER A 618 6.50 0.37 15.00
CA SER A 618 5.37 -0.50 15.27
C SER A 618 5.71 -1.59 16.29
N ALA A 619 6.90 -2.20 16.20
CA ALA A 619 7.36 -3.18 17.15
C ALA A 619 7.50 -2.57 18.56
N ASP A 620 8.08 -1.38 18.67
CA ASP A 620 8.21 -0.68 19.93
C ASP A 620 6.86 -0.17 20.46
N ALA A 621 5.94 0.25 19.59
CA ALA A 621 4.59 0.59 20.00
C ALA A 621 3.82 -0.63 20.54
N TYR A 622 3.95 -1.80 19.87
CA TYR A 622 3.34 -3.03 20.35
C TYR A 622 3.96 -3.52 21.69
N ALA A 623 5.24 -3.28 21.92
CA ALA A 623 5.89 -3.58 23.20
C ALA A 623 5.17 -2.89 24.39
N ALA A 624 4.51 -1.74 24.19
CA ALA A 624 3.69 -1.12 25.24
C ALA A 624 2.50 -2.00 25.67
N PHE A 625 1.97 -2.81 24.76
CA PHE A 625 0.90 -3.77 25.07
C PHE A 625 1.43 -5.01 25.78
N GLU A 626 2.65 -5.45 25.44
CA GLU A 626 3.33 -6.54 26.14
C GLU A 626 3.71 -6.15 27.58
N GLU A 627 3.98 -4.86 27.82
CA GLU A 627 4.33 -4.27 29.12
C GLU A 627 3.08 -3.93 29.98
N SER A 628 1.87 -4.01 29.44
CA SER A 628 0.63 -3.55 30.06
C SER A 628 -0.32 -4.72 30.37
N ASP A 629 -0.95 -4.66 31.56
CA ASP A 629 -2.05 -5.58 31.92
C ASP A 629 -3.42 -5.09 31.38
N ASP A 630 -3.54 -3.85 30.90
CA ASP A 630 -4.79 -3.26 30.36
C ASP A 630 -4.64 -2.90 28.87
N VAL A 631 -4.96 -3.88 28.03
CA VAL A 631 -4.92 -3.75 26.55
C VAL A 631 -5.87 -2.66 26.06
N ALA A 632 -7.04 -2.49 26.68
CA ALA A 632 -8.03 -1.51 26.25
C ALA A 632 -7.58 -0.08 26.60
N GLU A 633 -6.97 0.15 27.75
CA GLU A 633 -6.42 1.45 28.11
C GLU A 633 -5.23 1.81 27.20
N THR A 634 -4.33 0.87 26.96
CA THR A 634 -3.20 1.06 26.05
C THR A 634 -3.67 1.33 24.63
N GLY A 635 -4.73 0.63 24.16
CA GLY A 635 -5.36 0.88 22.85
C GLY A 635 -5.96 2.29 22.76
N ARG A 636 -6.70 2.73 23.78
CA ARG A 636 -7.22 4.11 23.81
C ARG A 636 -6.12 5.16 23.81
N ARG A 637 -5.00 4.90 24.50
CA ARG A 637 -3.83 5.79 24.49
C ARG A 637 -3.16 5.82 23.11
N PHE A 638 -3.02 4.67 22.42
CA PHE A 638 -2.54 4.61 21.05
C PHE A 638 -3.46 5.38 20.08
N TRP A 639 -4.77 5.17 20.21
CA TRP A 639 -5.74 5.96 19.45
C TRP A 639 -5.54 7.46 19.67
N LYS A 640 -5.54 7.90 20.93
CA LYS A 640 -5.45 9.34 21.30
C LYS A 640 -4.16 10.00 20.79
N GLU A 641 -3.02 9.33 20.93
CA GLU A 641 -1.71 9.93 20.69
C GLU A 641 -1.17 9.70 19.27
N VAL A 642 -1.69 8.69 18.55
CA VAL A 642 -1.22 8.34 17.20
C VAL A 642 -2.35 8.49 16.16
N LEU A 643 -3.44 7.72 16.28
CA LEU A 643 -4.48 7.70 15.25
C LEU A 643 -5.32 8.98 15.19
N ALA A 644 -5.71 9.49 16.35
CA ALA A 644 -6.63 10.64 16.43
C ALA A 644 -6.01 11.95 15.95
N VAL A 645 -4.70 12.07 16.05
CA VAL A 645 -3.97 13.32 15.71
C VAL A 645 -3.62 13.42 14.23
N GLY A 646 -3.64 12.29 13.49
CA GLY A 646 -3.32 12.26 12.06
C GLY A 646 -1.97 12.93 11.76
N GLY A 647 -1.92 13.75 10.71
CA GLY A 647 -0.77 14.56 10.33
C GLY A 647 -0.69 15.92 11.01
N SER A 648 -1.56 16.22 11.99
CA SER A 648 -1.55 17.52 12.69
C SER A 648 -0.40 17.68 13.68
N ARG A 649 0.29 16.62 14.01
CA ARG A 649 1.49 16.54 14.85
C ARG A 649 2.48 15.58 14.19
N SER A 650 3.78 15.84 14.28
CA SER A 650 4.78 14.97 13.70
C SER A 650 4.71 13.55 14.27
N ALA A 651 5.07 12.56 13.46
CA ALA A 651 5.06 11.16 13.88
C ALA A 651 6.02 10.91 15.06
N ALA A 652 7.17 11.60 15.09
CA ALA A 652 8.13 11.52 16.20
C ALA A 652 7.52 12.00 17.51
N GLU A 653 6.83 13.15 17.51
CA GLU A 653 6.15 13.69 18.69
C GLU A 653 4.98 12.79 19.12
N SER A 654 4.23 12.23 18.16
CA SER A 654 3.12 11.33 18.42
C SER A 654 3.59 10.02 19.05
N PHE A 655 4.67 9.45 18.52
CA PHE A 655 5.29 8.26 19.11
C PHE A 655 5.79 8.51 20.53
N LYS A 656 6.50 9.63 20.74
CA LYS A 656 7.00 10.02 22.06
C LYS A 656 5.88 10.27 23.06
N ALA A 657 4.78 10.89 22.64
CA ALA A 657 3.60 11.08 23.48
C ALA A 657 2.96 9.74 23.89
N PHE A 658 2.96 8.75 23.00
CA PHE A 658 2.45 7.40 23.29
C PHE A 658 3.41 6.59 24.17
N ARG A 659 4.72 6.53 23.81
CA ARG A 659 5.71 5.66 24.50
C ARG A 659 6.43 6.35 25.66
N GLY A 660 6.40 7.68 25.76
CA GLY A 660 7.17 8.47 26.75
C GLY A 660 8.66 8.58 26.45
N ARG A 661 9.13 8.07 25.33
CA ARG A 661 10.54 8.05 24.90
C ARG A 661 10.66 7.94 23.37
N GLU A 662 11.87 8.13 22.87
CA GLU A 662 12.22 7.87 21.47
C GLU A 662 12.14 6.36 21.14
N PRO A 663 11.95 5.99 19.84
CA PRO A 663 11.91 4.60 19.40
C PRO A 663 13.22 3.84 19.64
N SER A 664 13.14 2.52 19.87
CA SER A 664 14.27 1.62 20.01
C SER A 664 14.15 0.44 19.04
N LEU A 665 15.29 -0.05 18.52
CA LEU A 665 15.40 -1.27 17.72
C LEU A 665 15.16 -2.55 18.52
N ASP A 666 15.24 -2.50 19.86
CA ASP A 666 15.24 -3.69 20.71
C ASP A 666 14.00 -4.57 20.52
N ALA A 667 12.83 -3.94 20.41
CA ALA A 667 11.58 -4.68 20.21
C ALA A 667 11.55 -5.39 18.85
N LEU A 668 11.99 -4.73 17.78
CA LEU A 668 12.06 -5.33 16.44
C LEU A 668 13.01 -6.54 16.42
N LEU A 669 14.21 -6.40 16.99
CA LEU A 669 15.19 -7.49 17.06
C LEU A 669 14.66 -8.68 17.86
N ARG A 670 14.03 -8.42 19.02
CA ARG A 670 13.39 -9.45 19.85
C ARG A 670 12.26 -10.15 19.10
N HIS A 671 11.34 -9.41 18.46
CA HIS A 671 10.23 -9.97 17.70
C HIS A 671 10.68 -10.77 16.48
N SER A 672 11.82 -10.41 15.91
CA SER A 672 12.45 -11.13 14.78
C SER A 672 13.27 -12.35 15.21
N GLY A 673 13.45 -12.59 16.51
CA GLY A 673 14.27 -13.70 17.01
C GLY A 673 15.78 -13.46 16.87
N PHE A 674 16.22 -12.19 16.81
CA PHE A 674 17.63 -11.80 16.65
C PHE A 674 18.28 -11.35 17.96
N ASP A 675 17.76 -11.77 19.10
CA ASP A 675 18.21 -11.35 20.44
C ASP A 675 19.69 -11.59 20.75
N ASN A 676 20.36 -12.44 19.96
CA ASN A 676 21.79 -12.76 20.11
C ASN A 676 22.68 -12.15 19.02
N ALA A 677 22.18 -11.20 18.23
CA ALA A 677 22.94 -10.51 17.21
C ALA A 677 23.67 -9.28 17.84
N ALA A 678 24.70 -9.54 18.63
CA ALA A 678 25.59 -8.51 19.16
C ALA A 678 26.70 -8.14 18.18
#